data_cc608c4cce61a503c54d00ee244ded8d
#
_entry.id   cc608c4cce61a503c54d00ee244ded8d
#
_cell.length_a   1.000
_cell.length_b   1.000
_cell.length_c   1.000
_cell.angle_alpha   90.00
_cell.angle_beta   90.00
_cell.angle_gamma   90.00
#
_symmetry.space_group_name_H-M   'P 1'
#
loop_
_entity.id
_entity.type
_entity.pdbx_description
1 polymer ?
#
loop_
_entity_poly.entity_id
_entity_poly.type
_entity_poly.pdbx_seq_one_letter_code
_entity_poly.pdbx_strand_id
1 'polypeptide(L)'
;MTYYNWKIGTINIRTGNDDEKIERVISEIDRANLAICGLQEVRRLNTGSASIKTKSNIKYELYWSGKVKKRQHGVGFAIKVHPDIEIIEITPVSSRIIIAEVIVRGCSLKIINCYAPTEDSTESTKDSFYRLLKKQLQTVTKKQKILCIGDFNATSSASWSNTSLRERTVVENLVVNDNGERFHQLFNDYKLSVMNTWFSHKQCRRITWHSSDGKTKKVYDFILACSWLRQYTTNCRVYNSFDFDSDHRLVIATLKTPSSKKARYIVRKKNPVKPKIDFTVLTDELIETFQEKMSVSLNNHNHFELNSNLNELFIDSVKKNAESTFPKRIHTKTSQPWHNDEKLQSLFKTKSDLVASSADQKLIKATRKKIRIRARYLKNEHFRKEAEKINSLALNKELDKLFRRARSQETTLKPIENSCPTEKLMNHFKHHFNPTDPSTDSTPEEFESELPIFVKELQKFSDGIEINDDPPSIEEIQKHLLALKPNKACNGIESELLRHCNTPIMLEVIHRMTLNLWINLDLPNAWGNSLLKTLWKGKGSKRDPSKYRGISIGSTVCKLIISIILSRLKTWYESQLSDELYGFRPNRGTTDGIFAVKRTQQITSRKQQPLFLLFVDLSAAFDHIPRSWLFRSIDLRFTEERSPQMFRILQCLYNHTSLTYEDVTFKTTSGVRQGGPESPFLFNLYIDFVMRVFIEKCQSDTSINFFAHNNRVIPNSVTRAERIKMRTNDTKLWGSSLLSWCGYADDLVLFLLSRLGLQNASNLLNTVFSKFGLSINVNKTETMIINHSTEIDYPSSIVNLNGRDLSNVSEFKYLGTYLHYDQPNTGERELNHRIQLATAKFAQMSNVLQNFSINLRTRILFLNSYVRSRLVYCCQNWNLNSQQMDRLDVVYRMFLRKMVRGGFKCIDEAGNDFRLRINNARLHEICHTSDVSNFVRCQQYNYAAHVIRMAMTRTTKLLMFNDDHYTKKGRPVKTLMDQVVEHKNITLNRFCSLAMSKKLGRAGME
;
A
#
# COMPACT_ATOMS: atom_id res chain seq x y z
N MET A 1 -6.97 36.58 -30.87
CA MET A 1 -6.79 35.25 -30.27
C MET A 1 -5.32 34.89 -30.33
N THR A 2 -4.69 34.52 -29.23
CA THR A 2 -3.32 33.98 -29.26
C THR A 2 -3.40 32.50 -29.60
N TYR A 3 -2.51 32.02 -30.48
CA TYR A 3 -2.45 30.61 -30.85
C TYR A 3 -1.21 29.96 -30.25
N TYR A 4 -1.33 28.66 -29.94
CA TYR A 4 -0.25 27.83 -29.42
C TYR A 4 0.12 26.74 -30.39
N ASN A 5 1.41 26.66 -30.72
CA ASN A 5 1.95 25.63 -31.61
C ASN A 5 2.47 24.46 -30.79
N TRP A 6 1.99 23.26 -31.09
CA TRP A 6 2.43 22.02 -30.45
C TRP A 6 2.40 20.86 -31.44
N LYS A 7 3.10 19.77 -31.09
CA LYS A 7 3.23 18.61 -31.96
C LYS A 7 2.79 17.35 -31.22
N ILE A 8 2.08 16.48 -31.94
CA ILE A 8 1.72 15.14 -31.51
C ILE A 8 2.29 14.12 -32.49
N GLY A 9 2.68 12.93 -32.01
CA GLY A 9 3.20 11.89 -32.88
C GLY A 9 2.65 10.51 -32.57
N THR A 10 2.89 9.57 -33.50
CA THR A 10 2.63 8.14 -33.30
C THR A 10 3.73 7.31 -33.94
N ILE A 11 4.15 6.23 -33.28
CA ILE A 11 5.17 5.32 -33.77
C ILE A 11 5.03 3.90 -33.15
N ASN A 12 5.13 2.89 -34.01
CA ASN A 12 5.31 1.51 -33.57
C ASN A 12 6.81 1.27 -33.31
N ILE A 13 7.17 0.95 -32.05
CA ILE A 13 8.56 0.81 -31.61
C ILE A 13 9.04 -0.64 -31.58
N ARG A 14 8.23 -1.60 -32.07
CA ARG A 14 8.46 -3.07 -32.08
C ARG A 14 8.82 -3.69 -30.75
N THR A 15 9.42 -2.97 -29.82
CA THR A 15 9.67 -3.43 -28.45
C THR A 15 10.16 -2.28 -27.55
N GLY A 16 9.53 -2.13 -26.40
CA GLY A 16 9.92 -1.22 -25.32
C GLY A 16 10.02 -1.97 -23.98
N ASN A 17 10.32 -3.27 -24.03
CA ASN A 17 10.42 -4.14 -22.85
C ASN A 17 11.65 -3.83 -21.97
N ASP A 18 12.64 -3.10 -22.50
CA ASP A 18 13.87 -2.69 -21.86
C ASP A 18 13.82 -1.16 -21.59
N ASP A 19 14.21 -0.75 -20.40
CA ASP A 19 14.20 0.66 -20.00
C ASP A 19 15.17 1.49 -20.84
N GLU A 20 16.31 0.93 -21.23
CA GLU A 20 17.28 1.59 -22.08
C GLU A 20 16.72 1.93 -23.48
N LYS A 21 15.93 0.99 -24.05
CA LYS A 21 15.27 1.23 -25.33
C LYS A 21 14.24 2.33 -25.25
N ILE A 22 13.45 2.34 -24.17
CA ILE A 22 12.44 3.38 -23.93
C ILE A 22 13.10 4.75 -23.72
N GLU A 23 14.18 4.84 -22.97
CA GLU A 23 14.91 6.09 -22.75
C GLU A 23 15.42 6.67 -24.09
N ARG A 24 15.86 5.80 -25.01
CA ARG A 24 16.23 6.22 -26.37
C ARG A 24 15.04 6.74 -27.17
N VAL A 25 13.91 6.03 -27.13
CA VAL A 25 12.68 6.49 -27.78
C VAL A 25 12.27 7.86 -27.24
N ILE A 26 12.28 8.05 -25.92
CA ILE A 26 11.93 9.32 -25.31
C ILE A 26 12.92 10.43 -25.68
N SER A 27 14.21 10.14 -25.80
CA SER A 27 15.21 11.11 -26.21
C SER A 27 15.00 11.56 -27.69
N GLU A 28 14.57 10.65 -28.54
CA GLU A 28 14.23 10.97 -29.94
C GLU A 28 12.91 11.75 -30.04
N ILE A 29 11.91 11.43 -29.21
CA ILE A 29 10.66 12.17 -29.08
C ILE A 29 10.94 13.62 -28.64
N ASP A 30 11.86 13.81 -27.69
CA ASP A 30 12.28 15.14 -27.24
C ASP A 30 13.02 15.91 -28.33
N ARG A 31 13.93 15.25 -29.08
CA ARG A 31 14.60 15.83 -30.24
C ARG A 31 13.62 16.31 -31.34
N ALA A 32 12.55 15.57 -31.56
CA ALA A 32 11.45 15.94 -32.44
C ALA A 32 10.53 17.04 -31.85
N ASN A 33 10.74 17.42 -30.59
CA ASN A 33 9.95 18.37 -29.81
C ASN A 33 8.45 18.03 -29.78
N LEU A 34 8.13 16.77 -29.49
CA LEU A 34 6.76 16.32 -29.34
C LEU A 34 6.22 16.62 -27.94
N ALA A 35 4.99 17.13 -27.89
CA ALA A 35 4.25 17.30 -26.64
C ALA A 35 3.66 15.96 -26.15
N ILE A 36 3.15 15.17 -27.09
CA ILE A 36 2.53 13.86 -26.82
C ILE A 36 2.91 12.90 -27.95
N CYS A 37 3.24 11.66 -27.62
CA CYS A 37 3.51 10.61 -28.60
C CYS A 37 2.81 9.30 -28.21
N GLY A 38 2.02 8.73 -29.11
CA GLY A 38 1.50 7.37 -29.02
C GLY A 38 2.55 6.34 -29.43
N LEU A 39 2.67 5.28 -28.63
CA LEU A 39 3.63 4.20 -28.83
C LEU A 39 2.87 2.89 -29.05
N GLN A 40 3.21 2.11 -30.07
CA GLN A 40 2.67 0.79 -30.30
C GLN A 40 3.77 -0.27 -30.14
N GLU A 41 3.37 -1.51 -29.88
CA GLU A 41 4.25 -2.64 -29.57
C GLU A 41 5.23 -2.37 -28.41
N VAL A 42 4.77 -1.72 -27.36
CA VAL A 42 5.58 -1.45 -26.17
C VAL A 42 6.05 -2.73 -25.49
N ARG A 43 5.31 -3.84 -25.65
CA ARG A 43 5.62 -5.20 -25.16
C ARG A 43 5.98 -5.28 -23.69
N ARG A 44 5.49 -4.35 -22.86
CA ARG A 44 5.58 -4.39 -21.39
C ARG A 44 4.40 -5.18 -20.84
N LEU A 45 4.62 -5.88 -19.71
CA LEU A 45 3.55 -6.60 -19.01
C LEU A 45 2.67 -5.64 -18.21
N ASN A 46 1.41 -5.99 -18.08
CA ASN A 46 0.42 -5.24 -17.29
C ASN A 46 0.26 -3.78 -17.73
N THR A 47 -0.40 -3.00 -16.90
CA THR A 47 -0.49 -1.55 -17.02
C THR A 47 0.52 -0.88 -16.09
N GLY A 48 1.09 0.25 -16.50
CA GLY A 48 2.04 0.95 -15.64
C GLY A 48 2.41 2.33 -16.16
N SER A 49 3.20 3.03 -15.35
CA SER A 49 3.78 4.33 -15.71
C SER A 49 5.24 4.44 -15.24
N ALA A 50 6.00 5.28 -15.92
CA ALA A 50 7.38 5.61 -15.58
C ALA A 50 7.64 7.08 -15.91
N SER A 51 8.49 7.72 -15.11
CA SER A 51 8.93 9.09 -15.35
C SER A 51 10.36 9.08 -15.86
N ILE A 52 10.57 9.62 -17.05
CA ILE A 52 11.86 9.60 -17.73
C ILE A 52 12.30 11.03 -17.99
N LYS A 53 13.57 11.31 -17.67
CA LYS A 53 14.18 12.61 -17.89
C LYS A 53 15.19 12.49 -19.03
N THR A 54 15.07 13.36 -20.04
CA THR A 54 15.97 13.38 -21.19
C THR A 54 17.30 14.09 -20.85
N LYS A 55 18.28 13.97 -21.74
CA LYS A 55 19.55 14.71 -21.62
C LYS A 55 19.35 16.22 -21.59
N SER A 56 18.34 16.72 -22.29
CA SER A 56 17.95 18.15 -22.32
C SER A 56 17.26 18.61 -21.01
N ASN A 57 17.30 17.80 -19.95
CA ASN A 57 16.64 18.05 -18.66
C ASN A 57 15.10 18.13 -18.73
N ILE A 58 14.49 17.71 -19.83
CA ILE A 58 13.06 17.69 -20.05
C ILE A 58 12.50 16.36 -19.52
N LYS A 59 11.39 16.43 -18.82
CA LYS A 59 10.74 15.28 -18.22
C LYS A 59 9.56 14.83 -19.08
N TYR A 60 9.46 13.51 -19.32
CA TYR A 60 8.31 12.84 -19.93
C TYR A 60 7.72 11.82 -18.98
N GLU A 61 6.39 11.75 -18.93
CA GLU A 61 5.66 10.66 -18.28
C GLU A 61 5.31 9.62 -19.35
N LEU A 62 5.77 8.40 -19.15
CA LEU A 62 5.46 7.23 -19.96
C LEU A 62 4.33 6.45 -19.32
N TYR A 63 3.31 6.09 -20.08
CA TYR A 63 2.20 5.23 -19.67
C TYR A 63 2.08 4.07 -20.65
N TRP A 64 1.71 2.86 -20.15
CA TRP A 64 1.49 1.72 -21.04
C TRP A 64 0.37 0.80 -20.57
N SER A 65 -0.19 0.06 -21.55
CA SER A 65 -1.17 -1.01 -21.37
C SER A 65 -0.71 -2.24 -22.15
N GLY A 66 -0.34 -3.31 -21.45
CA GLY A 66 0.16 -4.56 -22.02
C GLY A 66 -0.64 -5.79 -21.61
N LYS A 67 -0.29 -6.96 -22.11
CA LYS A 67 -0.86 -8.24 -21.68
C LYS A 67 -0.35 -8.66 -20.31
N VAL A 68 -1.16 -9.41 -19.56
CA VAL A 68 -0.82 -9.84 -18.19
C VAL A 68 0.29 -10.91 -18.17
N LYS A 69 0.22 -11.90 -19.06
CA LYS A 69 1.10 -13.08 -19.03
C LYS A 69 2.15 -13.15 -20.13
N LYS A 70 1.97 -12.43 -21.25
CA LYS A 70 2.85 -12.53 -22.43
C LYS A 70 3.34 -11.14 -22.85
N ARG A 71 4.64 -10.98 -23.15
CA ARG A 71 5.24 -9.74 -23.69
C ARG A 71 4.94 -9.58 -25.19
N GLN A 72 3.65 -9.52 -25.50
CA GLN A 72 3.12 -9.36 -26.87
C GLN A 72 2.21 -8.15 -26.91
N HIS A 73 2.17 -7.43 -28.04
CA HIS A 73 1.40 -6.20 -28.21
C HIS A 73 1.85 -5.10 -27.22
N GLY A 74 0.92 -4.31 -26.75
CA GLY A 74 1.13 -3.22 -25.82
C GLY A 74 1.14 -1.87 -26.50
N VAL A 75 0.36 -0.95 -25.94
CA VAL A 75 0.25 0.45 -26.37
C VAL A 75 0.64 1.38 -25.22
N GLY A 76 1.13 2.57 -25.54
CA GLY A 76 1.53 3.53 -24.53
C GLY A 76 1.51 4.96 -25.00
N PHE A 77 1.70 5.89 -24.07
CA PHE A 77 1.91 7.31 -24.33
C PHE A 77 3.19 7.80 -23.69
N ALA A 78 3.93 8.64 -24.40
CA ALA A 78 4.95 9.52 -23.84
C ALA A 78 4.42 10.95 -23.87
N ILE A 79 4.23 11.56 -22.70
CA ILE A 79 3.65 12.90 -22.55
C ILE A 79 4.68 13.81 -21.87
N LYS A 80 4.99 14.94 -22.51
CA LYS A 80 5.91 15.95 -21.99
C LYS A 80 5.35 16.60 -20.74
N VAL A 81 6.14 16.66 -19.67
CA VAL A 81 5.77 17.41 -18.47
C VAL A 81 6.01 18.89 -18.75
N HIS A 82 4.95 19.63 -19.03
CA HIS A 82 4.98 21.05 -19.37
C HIS A 82 3.80 21.77 -18.71
N PRO A 83 3.95 23.03 -18.26
CA PRO A 83 2.87 23.81 -17.64
C PRO A 83 1.59 23.93 -18.50
N ASP A 84 1.76 23.89 -19.80
CA ASP A 84 0.67 24.01 -20.76
C ASP A 84 -0.09 22.69 -21.01
N ILE A 85 0.37 21.57 -20.44
CA ILE A 85 -0.19 20.23 -20.62
C ILE A 85 -0.61 19.65 -19.29
N GLU A 86 -1.91 19.51 -19.09
CA GLU A 86 -2.49 18.86 -17.93
C GLU A 86 -3.01 17.48 -18.33
N ILE A 87 -2.51 16.44 -17.68
CA ILE A 87 -3.00 15.07 -17.86
C ILE A 87 -4.19 14.88 -16.94
N ILE A 88 -5.39 14.74 -17.52
CA ILE A 88 -6.63 14.55 -16.80
C ILE A 88 -6.78 13.07 -16.44
N GLU A 89 -6.67 12.18 -17.43
CA GLU A 89 -6.81 10.74 -17.23
C GLU A 89 -6.07 9.94 -18.26
N ILE A 90 -5.51 8.81 -17.79
CA ILE A 90 -5.00 7.77 -18.67
C ILE A 90 -5.80 6.50 -18.39
N THR A 91 -6.54 6.05 -19.39
CA THR A 91 -7.40 4.87 -19.29
C THR A 91 -6.83 3.72 -20.13
N PRO A 92 -6.25 2.68 -19.51
CA PRO A 92 -5.85 1.47 -20.20
C PRO A 92 -7.08 0.62 -20.50
N VAL A 93 -7.51 0.57 -21.75
CA VAL A 93 -8.70 -0.16 -22.18
C VAL A 93 -8.36 -1.64 -22.46
N SER A 94 -7.27 -1.87 -23.18
CA SER A 94 -6.76 -3.22 -23.51
C SER A 94 -5.28 -3.18 -23.84
N SER A 95 -4.65 -4.33 -24.10
CA SER A 95 -3.27 -4.34 -24.61
C SER A 95 -3.10 -3.74 -26.02
N ARG A 96 -4.20 -3.30 -26.65
CA ARG A 96 -4.24 -2.71 -27.99
C ARG A 96 -4.84 -1.31 -28.03
N ILE A 97 -5.45 -0.83 -26.95
CA ILE A 97 -6.07 0.50 -26.86
C ILE A 97 -5.77 1.13 -25.50
N ILE A 98 -5.23 2.34 -25.54
CA ILE A 98 -5.04 3.21 -24.36
C ILE A 98 -5.51 4.61 -24.68
N ILE A 99 -6.11 5.30 -23.71
CA ILE A 99 -6.69 6.62 -23.90
C ILE A 99 -5.98 7.61 -22.98
N ALA A 100 -5.69 8.79 -23.50
CA ALA A 100 -5.23 9.94 -22.73
C ALA A 100 -6.24 11.08 -22.84
N GLU A 101 -6.81 11.50 -21.72
CA GLU A 101 -7.56 12.74 -21.64
C GLU A 101 -6.64 13.83 -21.09
N VAL A 102 -6.41 14.86 -21.89
CA VAL A 102 -5.49 15.94 -21.55
C VAL A 102 -6.08 17.30 -21.86
N ILE A 103 -5.63 18.33 -21.15
CA ILE A 103 -5.91 19.73 -21.48
C ILE A 103 -4.60 20.36 -21.96
N VAL A 104 -4.59 20.88 -23.17
CA VAL A 104 -3.47 21.62 -23.74
C VAL A 104 -3.89 23.08 -23.88
N ARG A 105 -3.38 23.97 -23.01
CA ARG A 105 -3.75 25.40 -22.95
C ARG A 105 -5.27 25.67 -22.99
N GLY A 106 -6.02 24.90 -22.19
CA GLY A 106 -7.48 25.06 -22.08
C GLY A 106 -8.29 24.32 -23.17
N CYS A 107 -7.62 23.66 -24.11
CA CYS A 107 -8.27 22.77 -25.06
C CYS A 107 -8.35 21.35 -24.50
N SER A 108 -9.56 20.85 -24.22
CA SER A 108 -9.76 19.49 -23.74
C SER A 108 -9.74 18.49 -24.89
N LEU A 109 -8.82 17.53 -24.82
CA LEU A 109 -8.54 16.52 -25.83
C LEU A 109 -8.72 15.12 -25.28
N LYS A 110 -9.36 14.27 -26.06
CA LYS A 110 -9.36 12.82 -25.86
C LYS A 110 -8.54 12.18 -26.96
N ILE A 111 -7.40 11.60 -26.59
CA ILE A 111 -6.46 10.99 -27.54
C ILE A 111 -6.52 9.48 -27.33
N ILE A 112 -6.92 8.77 -28.36
CA ILE A 112 -7.00 7.30 -28.38
C ILE A 112 -5.78 6.79 -29.15
N ASN A 113 -4.89 6.05 -28.50
CA ASN A 113 -3.77 5.37 -29.14
C ASN A 113 -4.10 3.89 -29.27
N CYS A 114 -3.99 3.38 -30.50
CA CYS A 114 -4.38 2.02 -30.82
C CYS A 114 -3.31 1.27 -31.65
N TYR A 115 -3.38 -0.07 -31.55
CA TYR A 115 -2.59 -1.02 -32.32
C TYR A 115 -3.52 -2.11 -32.85
N ALA A 116 -3.90 -2.02 -34.11
CA ALA A 116 -4.82 -2.97 -34.72
C ALA A 116 -4.20 -4.37 -34.87
N PRO A 117 -5.00 -5.44 -34.92
CA PRO A 117 -4.52 -6.76 -35.30
C PRO A 117 -3.85 -6.74 -36.67
N THR A 118 -2.84 -7.59 -36.89
CA THR A 118 -2.23 -7.78 -38.22
C THR A 118 -3.22 -8.44 -39.18
N GLU A 119 -2.93 -8.37 -40.48
CA GLU A 119 -3.80 -8.93 -41.51
C GLU A 119 -4.05 -10.44 -41.30
N ASP A 120 -3.04 -11.19 -40.89
CA ASP A 120 -3.11 -12.63 -40.62
C ASP A 120 -3.97 -13.00 -39.37
N SER A 121 -4.47 -12.00 -38.65
CA SER A 121 -5.33 -12.25 -37.48
C SER A 121 -6.74 -12.66 -37.91
N THR A 122 -7.41 -13.52 -37.12
CA THR A 122 -8.77 -13.95 -37.36
C THR A 122 -9.75 -12.79 -37.43
N GLU A 123 -10.79 -12.88 -38.23
CA GLU A 123 -11.88 -11.90 -38.34
C GLU A 123 -12.48 -11.54 -36.98
N SER A 124 -12.76 -12.55 -36.15
CA SER A 124 -13.29 -12.38 -34.80
C SER A 124 -12.37 -11.49 -33.91
N THR A 125 -11.05 -11.58 -34.10
CA THR A 125 -10.08 -10.72 -33.39
C THR A 125 -10.13 -9.29 -33.89
N LYS A 126 -10.24 -9.09 -35.20
CA LYS A 126 -10.38 -7.78 -35.83
C LYS A 126 -11.72 -7.13 -35.43
N ASP A 127 -12.83 -7.87 -35.50
CA ASP A 127 -14.16 -7.41 -35.06
C ASP A 127 -14.18 -6.97 -33.58
N SER A 128 -13.61 -7.77 -32.72
CA SER A 128 -13.51 -7.44 -31.29
C SER A 128 -12.72 -6.16 -31.06
N PHE A 129 -11.63 -5.95 -31.79
CA PHE A 129 -10.82 -4.73 -31.71
C PHE A 129 -11.62 -3.50 -32.19
N TYR A 130 -12.20 -3.52 -33.40
CA TYR A 130 -12.95 -2.40 -33.96
C TYR A 130 -14.23 -2.10 -33.15
N ARG A 131 -14.93 -3.12 -32.65
CA ARG A 131 -16.07 -2.95 -31.74
C ARG A 131 -15.66 -2.20 -30.47
N LEU A 132 -14.55 -2.60 -29.85
CA LEU A 132 -14.03 -1.95 -28.66
C LEU A 132 -13.58 -0.51 -28.94
N LEU A 133 -12.95 -0.25 -30.08
CA LEU A 133 -12.54 1.09 -30.53
C LEU A 133 -13.77 1.99 -30.78
N LYS A 134 -14.79 1.49 -31.49
CA LYS A 134 -16.07 2.20 -31.71
C LYS A 134 -16.73 2.58 -30.37
N LYS A 135 -16.75 1.68 -29.38
CA LYS A 135 -17.26 1.97 -28.04
C LYS A 135 -16.54 3.14 -27.37
N GLN A 136 -15.21 3.26 -27.57
CA GLN A 136 -14.46 4.39 -26.98
C GLN A 136 -14.73 5.73 -27.69
N LEU A 137 -15.01 5.70 -28.98
CA LEU A 137 -15.37 6.90 -29.75
C LEU A 137 -16.77 7.40 -29.39
N GLN A 138 -17.69 6.53 -29.01
CA GLN A 138 -19.06 6.88 -28.58
C GLN A 138 -19.09 7.60 -27.22
N THR A 139 -18.13 7.37 -26.34
CA THR A 139 -18.11 7.95 -24.97
C THR A 139 -17.61 9.41 -24.93
N VAL A 140 -17.56 10.10 -26.04
CA VAL A 140 -17.02 11.45 -26.13
C VAL A 140 -18.07 12.50 -25.79
N THR A 141 -17.74 13.41 -24.90
CA THR A 141 -18.62 14.54 -24.55
C THR A 141 -18.55 15.65 -25.62
N LYS A 142 -19.62 16.44 -25.77
CA LYS A 142 -19.72 17.58 -26.75
C LYS A 142 -18.55 18.59 -26.59
N LYS A 143 -17.92 18.68 -25.43
CA LYS A 143 -16.81 19.61 -25.14
C LYS A 143 -15.42 19.07 -25.49
N GLN A 144 -15.25 17.75 -25.59
CA GLN A 144 -13.96 17.11 -25.87
C GLN A 144 -13.69 17.06 -27.39
N LYS A 145 -12.42 17.29 -27.76
CA LYS A 145 -11.92 17.14 -29.15
C LYS A 145 -11.17 15.82 -29.27
N ILE A 146 -11.45 15.06 -30.33
CA ILE A 146 -10.91 13.70 -30.51
C ILE A 146 -9.71 13.70 -31.41
N LEU A 147 -8.68 12.97 -31.01
CA LEU A 147 -7.62 12.44 -31.84
C LEU A 147 -7.56 10.91 -31.68
N CYS A 148 -7.53 10.18 -32.78
CA CYS A 148 -7.24 8.75 -32.77
C CYS A 148 -5.93 8.53 -33.55
N ILE A 149 -4.94 7.93 -32.90
CA ILE A 149 -3.59 7.76 -33.43
C ILE A 149 -3.13 6.32 -33.27
N GLY A 150 -2.30 5.84 -34.12
CA GLY A 150 -1.72 4.50 -33.97
C GLY A 150 -1.38 3.80 -35.25
N ASP A 151 -1.02 2.53 -35.10
CA ASP A 151 -0.81 1.58 -36.20
C ASP A 151 -2.11 0.79 -36.40
N PHE A 152 -2.74 1.02 -37.54
CA PHE A 152 -4.00 0.39 -37.93
C PHE A 152 -3.81 -0.87 -38.78
N ASN A 153 -2.60 -1.21 -39.20
CA ASN A 153 -2.33 -2.30 -40.15
C ASN A 153 -3.26 -2.25 -41.40
N ALA A 154 -3.73 -1.07 -41.74
CA ALA A 154 -4.72 -0.81 -42.77
C ALA A 154 -4.05 -0.23 -44.02
N THR A 155 -4.40 -0.74 -45.21
CA THR A 155 -4.02 -0.14 -46.50
C THR A 155 -5.21 0.64 -47.05
N SER A 156 -4.96 1.85 -47.60
CA SER A 156 -6.00 2.73 -48.12
C SER A 156 -5.95 2.79 -49.65
N SER A 157 -7.12 3.00 -50.28
CA SER A 157 -7.24 3.14 -51.74
C SER A 157 -7.43 4.59 -52.19
N ALA A 158 -6.98 4.93 -53.40
CA ALA A 158 -7.22 6.21 -54.02
C ALA A 158 -8.71 6.48 -54.32
N SER A 159 -9.50 5.42 -54.46
CA SER A 159 -10.93 5.50 -54.76
C SER A 159 -11.84 6.00 -53.61
N TRP A 160 -11.28 6.19 -52.41
CA TRP A 160 -12.02 6.68 -51.25
C TRP A 160 -12.12 8.21 -51.23
N SER A 161 -12.53 8.83 -52.34
CA SER A 161 -12.76 10.26 -52.45
C SER A 161 -13.99 10.64 -51.62
N ASN A 162 -13.77 11.02 -50.38
CA ASN A 162 -14.80 11.53 -49.48
C ASN A 162 -14.32 12.82 -48.79
N THR A 163 -15.20 13.63 -48.26
CA THR A 163 -14.91 14.86 -47.50
C THR A 163 -13.92 14.67 -46.37
N SER A 164 -13.64 13.41 -45.97
CA SER A 164 -12.68 12.99 -44.95
C SER A 164 -11.25 12.73 -45.47
N LEU A 165 -11.07 12.57 -46.80
CA LEU A 165 -9.82 12.37 -47.50
C LEU A 165 -9.64 13.46 -48.56
N ARG A 166 -8.42 14.06 -48.69
CA ARG A 166 -8.08 14.90 -49.84
C ARG A 166 -7.29 14.07 -50.87
N GLU A 167 -7.70 14.13 -52.15
CA GLU A 167 -7.18 13.27 -53.24
C GLU A 167 -5.69 13.32 -53.51
N ARG A 168 -4.95 14.30 -52.99
CA ARG A 168 -3.58 14.59 -53.43
C ARG A 168 -2.46 13.70 -52.88
N THR A 169 -2.82 12.65 -52.08
CA THR A 169 -1.77 11.96 -51.30
C THR A 169 -1.92 10.46 -51.16
N VAL A 170 -2.68 9.79 -51.97
CA VAL A 170 -2.77 8.34 -51.97
C VAL A 170 -1.53 7.73 -52.62
N VAL A 171 -0.97 6.70 -52.01
CA VAL A 171 0.11 5.90 -52.62
C VAL A 171 -0.52 5.10 -53.74
N GLU A 172 -0.11 5.33 -54.96
CA GLU A 172 -0.64 4.61 -56.13
C GLU A 172 -0.55 3.09 -55.96
N ASN A 173 -1.62 2.37 -56.33
CA ASN A 173 -1.70 0.91 -56.47
C ASN A 173 -1.63 0.02 -55.21
N LEU A 174 -2.21 0.41 -54.09
CA LEU A 174 -2.37 -0.53 -52.97
C LEU A 174 -3.76 -1.21 -53.00
N VAL A 175 -3.76 -2.54 -52.99
CA VAL A 175 -4.98 -3.34 -52.72
C VAL A 175 -5.42 -3.05 -51.30
N VAL A 176 -6.67 -2.71 -51.11
CA VAL A 176 -7.26 -2.51 -49.78
C VAL A 176 -7.31 -3.84 -49.07
N ASN A 177 -6.81 -3.90 -47.86
CA ASN A 177 -6.91 -5.08 -47.03
C ASN A 177 -8.15 -5.01 -46.08
N ASP A 178 -8.53 -6.08 -45.42
CA ASP A 178 -9.69 -6.15 -44.51
C ASP A 178 -9.62 -5.08 -43.41
N ASN A 179 -8.47 -4.87 -42.79
CA ASN A 179 -8.27 -3.74 -41.88
C ASN A 179 -8.52 -2.38 -42.56
N GLY A 180 -8.20 -2.23 -43.84
CA GLY A 180 -8.45 -1.02 -44.64
C GLY A 180 -9.95 -0.73 -44.75
N GLU A 181 -10.78 -1.71 -45.07
CA GLU A 181 -12.23 -1.57 -45.16
C GLU A 181 -12.84 -1.16 -43.83
N ARG A 182 -12.46 -1.85 -42.76
CA ARG A 182 -12.90 -1.54 -41.37
C ARG A 182 -12.45 -0.17 -40.92
N PHE A 183 -11.25 0.26 -41.29
CA PHE A 183 -10.69 1.58 -41.04
C PHE A 183 -11.48 2.67 -41.80
N HIS A 184 -11.81 2.44 -43.09
CA HIS A 184 -12.65 3.31 -43.89
C HIS A 184 -14.03 3.52 -43.26
N GLN A 185 -14.69 2.45 -42.88
CA GLN A 185 -15.96 2.52 -42.16
C GLN A 185 -15.87 3.31 -40.86
N LEU A 186 -14.81 3.10 -40.07
CA LEU A 186 -14.60 3.76 -38.79
C LEU A 186 -14.51 5.30 -38.96
N PHE A 187 -13.67 5.81 -39.83
CA PHE A 187 -13.51 7.26 -39.96
C PHE A 187 -14.71 7.93 -40.59
N ASN A 188 -15.49 7.25 -41.44
CA ASN A 188 -16.74 7.75 -41.99
C ASN A 188 -17.84 7.83 -40.93
N ASP A 189 -18.05 6.73 -40.17
CA ASP A 189 -19.08 6.65 -39.11
C ASP A 189 -18.92 7.77 -38.07
N TYR A 190 -17.66 8.07 -37.69
CA TYR A 190 -17.35 9.08 -36.69
C TYR A 190 -16.91 10.42 -37.24
N LYS A 191 -17.03 10.65 -38.53
CA LYS A 191 -16.65 11.90 -39.24
C LYS A 191 -15.23 12.39 -38.88
N LEU A 192 -14.28 11.46 -38.82
CA LEU A 192 -12.87 11.76 -38.55
C LEU A 192 -12.12 11.96 -39.85
N SER A 193 -11.23 12.96 -39.88
CA SER A 193 -10.36 13.23 -41.02
C SER A 193 -9.00 12.56 -40.86
N VAL A 194 -8.53 11.87 -41.90
CA VAL A 194 -7.22 11.20 -41.95
C VAL A 194 -6.14 12.25 -42.26
N MET A 195 -5.43 12.74 -41.24
CA MET A 195 -4.52 13.87 -41.34
C MET A 195 -3.32 13.61 -42.24
N ASN A 196 -2.87 12.35 -42.36
CA ASN A 196 -1.78 11.95 -43.28
C ASN A 196 -2.06 12.31 -44.73
N THR A 197 -3.31 12.42 -45.14
CA THR A 197 -3.74 12.68 -46.53
C THR A 197 -4.06 14.16 -46.82
N TRP A 198 -4.03 15.03 -45.80
CA TRP A 198 -4.46 16.43 -45.92
C TRP A 198 -3.35 17.38 -46.43
N PHE A 199 -2.07 16.96 -46.40
CA PHE A 199 -0.95 17.81 -46.75
C PHE A 199 -0.11 17.16 -47.86
N SER A 200 0.23 17.95 -48.86
CA SER A 200 1.08 17.49 -49.97
C SER A 200 2.54 17.34 -49.52
N HIS A 201 3.11 16.16 -49.67
CA HIS A 201 4.48 15.84 -49.31
C HIS A 201 5.11 14.89 -50.32
N LYS A 202 6.46 14.94 -50.43
CA LYS A 202 7.22 13.96 -51.19
C LYS A 202 6.98 12.55 -50.65
N GLN A 203 7.04 11.53 -51.51
CA GLN A 203 6.73 10.13 -51.17
C GLN A 203 7.49 9.64 -49.92
N CYS A 204 8.78 10.02 -49.77
CA CYS A 204 9.62 9.66 -48.63
C CYS A 204 9.09 10.19 -47.27
N ARG A 205 8.18 11.19 -47.27
CA ARG A 205 7.54 11.77 -46.07
C ARG A 205 6.12 11.27 -45.84
N ARG A 206 5.68 10.25 -46.59
CA ARG A 206 4.35 9.64 -46.48
C ARG A 206 4.42 8.20 -45.99
N ILE A 207 5.45 7.44 -46.44
CA ILE A 207 5.63 6.02 -46.13
C ILE A 207 5.97 5.83 -44.63
N THR A 208 5.14 5.06 -43.92
CA THR A 208 5.32 4.86 -42.49
C THR A 208 5.97 3.51 -42.11
N TRP A 209 5.95 2.54 -43.06
CA TRP A 209 6.48 1.19 -42.86
C TRP A 209 7.31 0.70 -44.05
N HIS A 210 8.37 -0.06 -43.76
CA HIS A 210 9.24 -0.73 -44.75
C HIS A 210 9.44 -2.18 -44.36
N SER A 211 9.38 -3.08 -45.35
CA SER A 211 9.78 -4.48 -45.17
C SER A 211 11.26 -4.59 -44.77
N SER A 212 11.63 -5.72 -44.18
CA SER A 212 13.01 -5.97 -43.73
C SER A 212 14.04 -5.97 -44.83
N ASP A 213 13.64 -6.27 -46.08
CA ASP A 213 14.43 -6.21 -47.30
C ASP A 213 14.41 -4.83 -47.97
N GLY A 214 13.59 -3.90 -47.47
CA GLY A 214 13.44 -2.53 -48.00
C GLY A 214 12.65 -2.42 -49.28
N LYS A 215 12.19 -3.51 -49.87
CA LYS A 215 11.50 -3.54 -51.18
C LYS A 215 10.03 -3.09 -51.04
N THR A 216 9.32 -3.53 -50.04
CA THR A 216 7.91 -3.16 -49.83
C THR A 216 7.82 -1.95 -48.93
N LYS A 217 6.99 -0.99 -49.36
CA LYS A 217 6.74 0.27 -48.64
C LYS A 217 5.25 0.49 -48.50
N LYS A 218 4.76 0.75 -47.26
CA LYS A 218 3.34 0.90 -46.95
C LYS A 218 3.08 2.03 -45.94
N VAL A 219 1.81 2.44 -45.82
CA VAL A 219 1.32 3.39 -44.81
C VAL A 219 0.39 2.63 -43.89
N TYR A 220 0.77 2.40 -42.65
CA TYR A 220 0.01 1.70 -41.63
C TYR A 220 -0.32 2.56 -40.40
N ASP A 221 0.50 3.61 -40.18
CA ASP A 221 0.36 4.48 -39.01
C ASP A 221 -0.39 5.76 -39.42
N PHE A 222 -1.49 6.04 -38.72
CA PHE A 222 -2.38 7.15 -39.06
C PHE A 222 -2.64 8.06 -37.85
N ILE A 223 -2.97 9.32 -38.14
CA ILE A 223 -3.50 10.33 -37.20
C ILE A 223 -4.88 10.76 -37.73
N LEU A 224 -5.92 10.42 -36.99
CA LEU A 224 -7.28 10.79 -37.26
C LEU A 224 -7.69 11.95 -36.34
N ALA A 225 -8.33 12.98 -36.88
CA ALA A 225 -8.76 14.16 -36.15
C ALA A 225 -10.23 14.50 -36.43
N CYS A 226 -10.96 14.95 -35.39
CA CYS A 226 -12.28 15.54 -35.57
C CYS A 226 -12.20 16.83 -36.39
N SER A 227 -13.32 17.26 -36.99
CA SER A 227 -13.39 18.44 -37.87
C SER A 227 -12.82 19.72 -37.25
N TRP A 228 -13.02 19.92 -35.96
CA TRP A 228 -12.45 21.07 -35.24
C TRP A 228 -10.90 21.02 -35.20
N LEU A 229 -10.29 19.90 -34.82
CA LEU A 229 -8.82 19.76 -34.76
C LEU A 229 -8.20 19.80 -36.15
N ARG A 230 -8.90 19.31 -37.18
CA ARG A 230 -8.48 19.39 -38.57
C ARG A 230 -8.19 20.84 -39.01
N GLN A 231 -9.07 21.80 -38.65
CA GLN A 231 -8.89 23.23 -38.98
C GLN A 231 -7.63 23.84 -38.35
N TYR A 232 -7.21 23.32 -37.22
CA TYR A 232 -6.03 23.79 -36.48
C TYR A 232 -4.77 22.95 -36.72
N THR A 233 -4.85 21.89 -37.52
CA THR A 233 -3.67 21.12 -37.93
C THR A 233 -3.01 21.83 -39.15
N THR A 234 -1.75 22.21 -39.01
CA THR A 234 -1.00 22.96 -40.03
C THR A 234 -0.11 22.06 -40.88
N ASN A 235 0.24 20.88 -40.38
CA ASN A 235 1.05 19.89 -41.08
C ASN A 235 0.88 18.49 -40.50
N CYS A 236 0.96 17.45 -41.35
CA CYS A 236 1.07 16.05 -40.89
C CYS A 236 2.00 15.29 -41.84
N ARG A 237 3.08 14.71 -41.34
CA ARG A 237 4.10 14.03 -42.14
C ARG A 237 4.92 13.02 -41.34
N VAL A 238 5.60 12.14 -42.05
CA VAL A 238 6.65 11.27 -41.53
C VAL A 238 7.90 12.08 -41.15
N TYR A 239 8.48 11.77 -39.99
CA TYR A 239 9.73 12.37 -39.52
C TYR A 239 10.90 11.39 -39.72
N ASN A 240 11.68 11.59 -40.81
CA ASN A 240 12.71 10.65 -41.23
C ASN A 240 13.98 10.65 -40.35
N SER A 241 14.18 11.68 -39.54
CA SER A 241 15.35 11.82 -38.64
C SER A 241 15.18 11.12 -37.30
N PHE A 242 14.10 10.31 -37.10
CA PHE A 242 13.91 9.53 -35.90
C PHE A 242 14.81 8.29 -35.88
N ASP A 243 15.79 8.26 -34.98
CA ASP A 243 16.83 7.24 -34.94
C ASP A 243 16.49 6.16 -33.93
N PHE A 244 15.63 5.22 -34.33
CA PHE A 244 15.28 4.05 -33.53
C PHE A 244 15.20 2.79 -34.42
N ASP A 245 15.47 1.64 -33.82
CA ASP A 245 15.51 0.36 -34.53
C ASP A 245 14.09 -0.21 -34.70
N SER A 246 13.32 0.40 -35.60
CA SER A 246 11.97 -0.02 -36.01
C SER A 246 11.88 0.02 -37.55
N ASP A 247 11.05 -0.86 -38.11
CA ASP A 247 10.61 -0.86 -39.49
C ASP A 247 9.53 0.21 -39.76
N HIS A 248 8.95 0.77 -38.67
CA HIS A 248 8.05 1.91 -38.72
C HIS A 248 8.76 3.24 -38.54
N ARG A 249 8.18 4.30 -39.06
CA ARG A 249 8.65 5.68 -38.98
C ARG A 249 7.68 6.53 -38.18
N LEU A 250 8.20 7.50 -37.44
CA LEU A 250 7.42 8.43 -36.62
C LEU A 250 6.56 9.33 -37.55
N VAL A 251 5.26 9.34 -37.32
CA VAL A 251 4.30 10.28 -37.91
C VAL A 251 4.09 11.45 -36.99
N ILE A 252 4.20 12.69 -37.47
CA ILE A 252 4.03 13.91 -36.66
C ILE A 252 2.93 14.77 -37.24
N ALA A 253 1.97 15.19 -36.43
CA ALA A 253 1.06 16.28 -36.75
C ALA A 253 1.44 17.54 -35.94
N THR A 254 1.44 18.70 -36.62
CA THR A 254 1.65 20.01 -36.01
C THR A 254 0.33 20.72 -35.92
N LEU A 255 -0.05 21.13 -34.71
CA LEU A 255 -1.30 21.82 -34.43
C LEU A 255 -1.03 23.26 -33.98
N LYS A 256 -1.90 24.20 -34.42
CA LYS A 256 -1.90 25.59 -34.01
C LYS A 256 -3.27 25.92 -33.38
N THR A 257 -3.45 25.51 -32.15
CA THR A 257 -4.75 25.65 -31.46
C THR A 257 -4.90 27.03 -30.79
N PRO A 258 -6.15 27.59 -30.71
CA PRO A 258 -6.37 28.82 -29.95
C PRO A 258 -6.11 28.62 -28.47
N SER A 259 -5.47 29.59 -27.85
CA SER A 259 -5.19 29.62 -26.42
C SER A 259 -6.30 30.39 -25.71
N SER A 260 -6.97 29.77 -24.73
CA SER A 260 -7.93 30.49 -23.90
C SER A 260 -7.18 31.27 -22.81
N LYS A 261 -7.43 32.57 -22.70
CA LYS A 261 -6.80 33.45 -21.68
C LYS A 261 -7.25 33.07 -20.24
N LYS A 262 -8.30 32.27 -20.04
CA LYS A 262 -8.82 31.85 -18.73
C LYS A 262 -8.05 30.74 -18.05
N ALA A 263 -7.17 30.05 -18.74
CA ALA A 263 -6.32 29.02 -18.16
C ALA A 263 -4.89 29.55 -17.88
N ARG A 264 -4.77 30.67 -17.19
CA ARG A 264 -3.59 30.86 -16.33
C ARG A 264 -3.80 29.94 -15.13
N TYR A 265 -3.53 28.67 -15.30
CA TYR A 265 -3.15 27.84 -14.18
C TYR A 265 -1.96 28.56 -13.54
N ILE A 266 -2.16 29.07 -12.35
CA ILE A 266 -1.08 29.38 -11.45
C ILE A 266 -0.36 28.04 -11.30
N VAL A 267 0.69 27.82 -12.10
CA VAL A 267 1.71 26.87 -11.76
C VAL A 267 2.22 27.40 -10.42
N ARG A 268 1.63 26.88 -9.33
CA ARG A 268 2.23 27.04 -8.01
C ARG A 268 3.65 26.52 -8.23
N LYS A 269 4.61 27.46 -8.29
CA LYS A 269 6.01 27.10 -8.15
C LYS A 269 6.01 26.20 -6.93
N LYS A 270 6.22 24.87 -7.14
CA LYS A 270 6.57 24.03 -5.99
C LYS A 270 7.69 24.79 -5.34
N ASN A 271 7.43 25.33 -4.16
CA ASN A 271 8.45 26.00 -3.39
C ASN A 271 9.68 25.09 -3.49
N PRO A 272 10.85 25.60 -3.85
CA PRO A 272 12.03 24.79 -3.99
C PRO A 272 12.10 23.95 -2.72
N VAL A 273 12.09 22.62 -2.89
CA VAL A 273 12.16 21.70 -1.76
C VAL A 273 13.39 22.09 -1.00
N LYS A 274 13.23 22.70 0.20
CA LYS A 274 14.35 23.10 1.04
C LYS A 274 15.28 21.88 1.17
N PRO A 275 16.57 22.01 0.90
CA PRO A 275 17.50 20.89 0.99
C PRO A 275 17.44 20.36 2.42
N LYS A 276 17.16 19.05 2.58
CA LYS A 276 17.10 18.41 3.88
C LYS A 276 18.52 18.12 4.38
N ILE A 277 18.68 18.12 5.69
CA ILE A 277 19.92 17.69 6.36
C ILE A 277 20.24 16.25 5.97
N ASP A 278 21.51 15.97 5.75
CA ASP A 278 21.98 14.61 5.47
C ASP A 278 22.43 13.88 6.75
N PHE A 279 21.48 13.23 7.41
CA PHE A 279 21.75 12.46 8.64
C PHE A 279 22.66 11.23 8.43
N THR A 280 23.07 10.92 7.21
CA THR A 280 23.95 9.79 6.94
C THR A 280 25.43 10.13 7.10
N VAL A 281 25.75 11.42 7.24
CA VAL A 281 27.11 11.96 7.30
C VAL A 281 27.38 12.68 8.64
N LEU A 282 26.54 12.45 9.65
CA LEU A 282 26.75 13.03 10.98
C LEU A 282 27.97 12.37 11.65
N THR A 283 28.91 13.21 12.09
CA THR A 283 30.03 12.83 12.94
C THR A 283 29.79 13.36 14.36
N ASP A 284 30.43 12.75 15.34
CA ASP A 284 30.32 13.19 16.74
C ASP A 284 30.78 14.65 16.90
N GLU A 285 31.79 15.09 16.19
CA GLU A 285 32.30 16.46 16.14
C GLU A 285 31.23 17.46 15.65
N LEU A 286 30.45 17.11 14.61
CA LEU A 286 29.36 17.95 14.12
C LEU A 286 28.20 18.03 15.14
N ILE A 287 27.97 16.95 15.87
CA ILE A 287 26.95 16.90 16.91
C ILE A 287 27.38 17.78 18.09
N GLU A 288 28.62 17.71 18.54
CA GLU A 288 29.20 18.56 19.59
C GLU A 288 29.12 20.04 19.21
N THR A 289 29.56 20.38 17.99
CA THR A 289 29.45 21.77 17.47
C THR A 289 27.97 22.26 17.46
N PHE A 290 27.04 21.41 17.11
CA PHE A 290 25.61 21.75 17.14
C PHE A 290 25.13 21.99 18.58
N GLN A 291 25.54 21.14 19.51
CA GLN A 291 25.18 21.25 20.93
C GLN A 291 25.77 22.52 21.60
N GLU A 292 27.00 22.89 21.26
CA GLU A 292 27.64 24.12 21.71
C GLU A 292 26.89 25.36 21.22
N LYS A 293 26.60 25.41 19.90
CA LYS A 293 25.83 26.54 19.32
C LYS A 293 24.43 26.63 19.92
N MET A 294 23.78 25.49 20.19
CA MET A 294 22.50 25.47 20.87
C MET A 294 22.60 26.03 22.29
N SER A 295 23.62 25.62 23.04
CA SER A 295 23.86 26.10 24.41
C SER A 295 24.06 27.61 24.44
N VAL A 296 24.87 28.16 23.52
CA VAL A 296 25.06 29.61 23.38
C VAL A 296 23.78 30.32 23.00
N SER A 297 23.04 29.77 22.04
CA SER A 297 21.79 30.34 21.56
C SER A 297 20.70 30.38 22.64
N LEU A 298 20.64 29.39 23.53
CA LEU A 298 19.69 29.32 24.61
C LEU A 298 20.10 30.16 25.84
N ASN A 299 21.41 30.23 26.17
CA ASN A 299 21.93 31.04 27.29
C ASN A 299 21.69 32.55 27.08
N ASN A 300 21.68 33.04 25.85
CA ASN A 300 21.41 34.43 25.52
C ASN A 300 19.96 34.87 25.84
N HIS A 301 19.08 33.92 26.17
CA HIS A 301 17.69 34.14 26.56
C HIS A 301 17.51 33.88 28.07
N ASN A 302 18.24 34.60 28.94
CA ASN A 302 18.37 34.36 30.39
C ASN A 302 17.09 34.42 31.24
N HIS A 303 15.93 34.76 30.67
CA HIS A 303 14.63 34.75 31.36
C HIS A 303 13.63 33.87 30.61
N PHE A 304 13.71 32.56 30.79
CA PHE A 304 12.71 31.64 30.31
C PHE A 304 11.45 31.71 31.21
N GLU A 305 10.59 32.68 30.92
CA GLU A 305 9.23 32.66 31.50
C GLU A 305 8.47 31.40 31.05
N LEU A 306 7.64 30.90 31.97
CA LEU A 306 6.75 29.75 31.69
C LEU A 306 5.60 30.22 30.77
N ASN A 307 5.87 30.33 29.47
CA ASN A 307 4.86 30.70 28.47
C ASN A 307 4.94 29.86 27.18
N SER A 308 3.91 29.94 26.37
CA SER A 308 3.80 29.16 25.11
C SER A 308 4.83 29.56 24.04
N ASN A 309 5.46 30.72 24.14
CA ASN A 309 6.46 31.20 23.18
C ASN A 309 7.77 30.41 23.25
N LEU A 310 8.06 29.77 24.39
CA LEU A 310 9.28 29.00 24.60
C LEU A 310 9.44 27.86 23.57
N ASN A 311 8.34 27.26 23.16
CA ASN A 311 8.35 26.21 22.12
C ASN A 311 8.78 26.75 20.75
N GLU A 312 8.34 27.94 20.36
CA GLU A 312 8.72 28.54 19.08
C GLU A 312 10.18 28.94 19.08
N LEU A 313 10.66 29.57 20.16
CA LEU A 313 12.07 29.92 20.34
C LEU A 313 12.96 28.67 20.28
N PHE A 314 12.59 27.62 20.95
CA PHE A 314 13.35 26.36 20.91
C PHE A 314 13.39 25.77 19.49
N ILE A 315 12.26 25.67 18.81
CA ILE A 315 12.17 25.14 17.45
C ILE A 315 13.01 25.95 16.46
N ASP A 316 12.97 27.30 16.55
CA ASP A 316 13.71 28.17 15.65
C ASP A 316 15.21 28.13 15.94
N SER A 317 15.62 28.06 17.20
CA SER A 317 17.02 27.84 17.59
C SER A 317 17.55 26.51 17.05
N VAL A 318 16.80 25.41 17.20
CA VAL A 318 17.19 24.12 16.66
C VAL A 318 17.34 24.16 15.13
N LYS A 319 16.39 24.75 14.42
CA LYS A 319 16.44 24.86 12.95
C LYS A 319 17.62 25.70 12.49
N LYS A 320 17.81 26.89 13.05
CA LYS A 320 18.88 27.83 12.69
C LYS A 320 20.25 27.19 12.89
N ASN A 321 20.49 26.62 14.07
CA ASN A 321 21.77 26.00 14.40
C ASN A 321 22.02 24.71 13.60
N ALA A 322 20.99 23.92 13.34
CA ALA A 322 21.09 22.74 12.49
C ALA A 322 21.39 23.10 11.03
N GLU A 323 20.75 24.14 10.47
CA GLU A 323 21.02 24.58 9.08
C GLU A 323 22.42 25.15 8.89
N SER A 324 23.05 25.72 9.95
CA SER A 324 24.42 26.27 9.92
C SER A 324 25.50 25.23 10.21
N THR A 325 25.15 24.08 10.79
CA THR A 325 26.12 23.07 11.25
C THR A 325 26.10 21.81 10.38
N PHE A 326 24.92 21.32 10.01
CA PHE A 326 24.82 20.04 9.32
C PHE A 326 24.82 20.17 7.79
N PRO A 327 25.49 19.24 7.09
CA PRO A 327 25.53 19.21 5.63
C PRO A 327 24.15 18.95 5.06
N LYS A 328 23.82 19.67 3.98
CA LYS A 328 22.55 19.52 3.27
C LYS A 328 22.65 18.40 2.23
N ARG A 329 21.65 17.54 2.19
CA ARG A 329 21.57 16.45 1.21
C ARG A 329 21.44 17.02 -0.19
N ILE A 330 22.48 16.88 -0.99
CA ILE A 330 22.47 17.23 -2.41
C ILE A 330 21.68 16.14 -3.13
N HIS A 331 20.43 16.42 -3.52
CA HIS A 331 19.68 15.56 -4.40
C HIS A 331 20.24 15.64 -5.82
N THR A 332 21.31 14.93 -6.10
CA THR A 332 21.69 14.60 -7.46
C THR A 332 20.64 13.63 -7.99
N LYS A 333 19.65 14.16 -8.73
CA LYS A 333 18.77 13.31 -9.53
C LYS A 333 19.60 12.72 -10.66
N THR A 334 20.20 11.59 -10.41
CA THR A 334 21.03 10.89 -11.36
C THR A 334 20.19 10.30 -12.48
N SER A 335 20.49 10.70 -13.71
CA SER A 335 20.48 9.80 -14.87
C SER A 335 21.14 8.48 -14.43
N GLN A 336 20.75 7.36 -15.05
CA GLN A 336 21.35 6.05 -14.72
C GLN A 336 22.88 6.17 -14.60
N PRO A 337 23.53 5.69 -13.54
CA PRO A 337 24.96 5.98 -13.26
C PRO A 337 25.91 5.62 -14.40
N TRP A 338 25.52 4.67 -15.27
CA TRP A 338 26.30 4.25 -16.43
C TRP A 338 26.16 5.16 -17.64
N HIS A 339 25.24 6.13 -17.67
CA HIS A 339 25.08 7.06 -18.79
C HIS A 339 26.19 8.11 -18.89
N ASN A 340 26.96 8.31 -17.83
CA ASN A 340 28.07 9.27 -17.79
C ASN A 340 29.43 8.68 -18.24
N ASP A 341 29.45 7.43 -18.70
CA ASP A 341 30.67 6.79 -19.17
C ASP A 341 31.12 7.43 -20.48
N GLU A 342 32.34 7.96 -20.51
CA GLU A 342 32.91 8.70 -21.66
C GLU A 342 32.96 7.85 -22.94
N LYS A 343 33.36 6.56 -22.83
CA LYS A 343 33.38 5.63 -23.96
C LYS A 343 31.98 5.37 -24.51
N LEU A 344 30.97 5.29 -23.66
CA LEU A 344 29.59 5.13 -24.10
C LEU A 344 29.10 6.42 -24.81
N GLN A 345 29.47 7.60 -24.29
CA GLN A 345 29.10 8.88 -24.87
C GLN A 345 29.78 9.09 -26.23
N SER A 346 31.08 8.73 -26.37
CA SER A 346 31.78 8.80 -27.67
C SER A 346 31.14 7.88 -28.72
N LEU A 347 30.74 6.66 -28.32
CA LEU A 347 30.02 5.75 -29.23
C LEU A 347 28.64 6.28 -29.62
N PHE A 348 27.95 6.98 -28.74
CA PHE A 348 26.70 7.66 -29.09
C PHE A 348 26.92 8.81 -30.09
N LYS A 349 27.98 9.59 -29.89
CA LYS A 349 28.37 10.66 -30.80
C LYS A 349 28.71 10.10 -32.17
N THR A 350 29.63 9.12 -32.26
CA THR A 350 30.00 8.42 -33.50
C THR A 350 28.77 7.88 -34.24
N LYS A 351 27.84 7.27 -33.52
CA LYS A 351 26.59 6.80 -34.14
C LYS A 351 25.76 7.95 -34.69
N SER A 352 25.66 9.07 -33.97
CA SER A 352 24.93 10.26 -34.42
C SER A 352 25.55 10.84 -35.73
N ASP A 353 26.87 10.90 -35.79
CA ASP A 353 27.60 11.43 -36.93
C ASP A 353 27.44 10.50 -38.16
N LEU A 354 27.52 9.18 -37.99
CA LEU A 354 27.26 8.18 -39.02
C LEU A 354 25.84 8.24 -39.59
N VAL A 355 24.87 8.53 -38.74
CA VAL A 355 23.46 8.69 -39.15
C VAL A 355 23.27 10.03 -39.89
N ALA A 356 23.93 11.10 -39.45
CA ALA A 356 23.86 12.41 -40.09
C ALA A 356 24.52 12.40 -41.48
N SER A 357 25.62 11.66 -41.66
CA SER A 357 26.33 11.50 -42.91
C SER A 357 25.72 10.47 -43.87
N SER A 358 24.57 9.86 -43.52
CA SER A 358 23.93 8.79 -44.31
C SER A 358 24.87 7.61 -44.62
N ALA A 359 25.79 7.30 -43.71
CA ALA A 359 26.78 6.23 -43.89
C ALA A 359 26.15 4.83 -44.02
N ASP A 360 26.95 3.87 -44.51
CA ASP A 360 26.50 2.48 -44.69
C ASP A 360 25.78 1.90 -43.43
N GLN A 361 24.64 1.32 -43.70
CA GLN A 361 23.80 0.64 -42.68
C GLN A 361 24.55 -0.45 -41.91
N LYS A 362 25.56 -1.11 -42.52
CA LYS A 362 26.39 -2.10 -41.83
C LYS A 362 27.24 -1.46 -40.72
N LEU A 363 27.83 -0.28 -40.99
CA LEU A 363 28.63 0.46 -40.01
C LEU A 363 27.80 0.98 -38.85
N ILE A 364 26.61 1.49 -39.13
CA ILE A 364 25.65 1.92 -38.10
C ILE A 364 25.21 0.71 -37.21
N LYS A 365 24.94 -0.45 -37.82
CA LYS A 365 24.61 -1.70 -37.05
C LYS A 365 25.78 -2.15 -36.18
N ALA A 366 27.01 -2.09 -36.69
CA ALA A 366 28.22 -2.43 -35.92
C ALA A 366 28.42 -1.50 -34.71
N THR A 367 28.26 -0.20 -34.88
CA THR A 367 28.33 0.80 -33.80
C THR A 367 27.22 0.61 -32.79
N ARG A 368 26.00 0.32 -33.22
CA ARG A 368 24.90 -0.07 -32.31
C ARG A 368 25.22 -1.33 -31.48
N LYS A 369 25.88 -2.33 -32.08
CA LYS A 369 26.36 -3.53 -31.38
C LYS A 369 27.37 -3.17 -30.28
N LYS A 370 28.36 -2.30 -30.59
CA LYS A 370 29.36 -1.82 -29.62
C LYS A 370 28.70 -1.07 -28.46
N ILE A 371 27.77 -0.17 -28.72
CA ILE A 371 26.98 0.54 -27.69
C ILE A 371 26.26 -0.45 -26.78
N ARG A 372 25.57 -1.44 -27.33
CA ARG A 372 24.84 -2.47 -26.56
C ARG A 372 25.76 -3.29 -25.65
N ILE A 373 26.94 -3.67 -26.16
CA ILE A 373 27.93 -4.41 -25.37
C ILE A 373 28.44 -3.54 -24.19
N ARG A 374 28.83 -2.26 -24.48
CA ARG A 374 29.34 -1.35 -23.46
C ARG A 374 28.30 -1.03 -22.39
N ALA A 375 27.08 -0.71 -22.78
CA ALA A 375 25.97 -0.44 -21.83
C ALA A 375 25.67 -1.66 -20.96
N ARG A 376 25.67 -2.88 -21.54
CA ARG A 376 25.49 -4.12 -20.77
C ARG A 376 26.61 -4.35 -19.76
N TYR A 377 27.84 -4.10 -20.15
CA TYR A 377 29.01 -4.20 -19.26
C TYR A 377 28.88 -3.24 -18.07
N LEU A 378 28.61 -1.95 -18.32
CA LEU A 378 28.48 -0.93 -17.28
C LEU A 378 27.32 -1.21 -16.33
N LYS A 379 26.19 -1.70 -16.85
CA LYS A 379 25.05 -2.12 -16.05
C LYS A 379 25.42 -3.29 -15.12
N ASN A 380 26.11 -4.28 -15.63
CA ASN A 380 26.56 -5.42 -14.84
C ASN A 380 27.57 -5.00 -13.74
N GLU A 381 28.47 -4.08 -14.08
CA GLU A 381 29.43 -3.52 -13.12
C GLU A 381 28.74 -2.71 -12.01
N HIS A 382 27.75 -1.91 -12.37
CA HIS A 382 26.92 -1.19 -11.38
C HIS A 382 26.26 -2.17 -10.41
N PHE A 383 25.61 -3.21 -10.91
CA PHE A 383 24.97 -4.22 -10.07
C PHE A 383 25.97 -5.00 -9.22
N ARG A 384 27.20 -5.20 -9.70
CA ARG A 384 28.28 -5.80 -8.91
C ARG A 384 28.69 -4.91 -7.75
N LYS A 385 28.91 -3.60 -8.00
CA LYS A 385 29.22 -2.62 -6.94
C LYS A 385 28.09 -2.49 -5.91
N GLU A 386 26.84 -2.55 -6.34
CA GLU A 386 25.68 -2.56 -5.44
C GLU A 386 25.63 -3.84 -4.59
N ALA A 387 25.98 -4.99 -5.16
CA ALA A 387 26.07 -6.24 -4.42
C ALA A 387 27.21 -6.22 -3.38
N GLU A 388 28.34 -5.64 -3.70
CA GLU A 388 29.46 -5.45 -2.75
C GLU A 388 29.04 -4.60 -1.55
N LYS A 389 28.31 -3.50 -1.77
CA LYS A 389 27.74 -2.67 -0.69
C LYS A 389 26.74 -3.45 0.17
N ILE A 390 25.87 -4.25 -0.46
CA ILE A 390 24.94 -5.13 0.26
C ILE A 390 25.71 -6.15 1.12
N ASN A 391 26.75 -6.75 0.59
CA ASN A 391 27.57 -7.72 1.32
C ASN A 391 28.33 -7.07 2.50
N SER A 392 28.88 -5.86 2.33
CA SER A 392 29.55 -5.13 3.41
C SER A 392 28.59 -4.77 4.54
N LEU A 393 27.39 -4.29 4.21
CA LEU A 393 26.34 -4.00 5.20
C LEU A 393 25.89 -5.25 5.96
N ALA A 394 25.87 -6.41 5.30
CA ALA A 394 25.54 -7.70 5.93
C ALA A 394 26.64 -8.17 6.87
N LEU A 395 27.92 -8.01 6.50
CA LEU A 395 29.09 -8.33 7.33
C LEU A 395 29.13 -7.46 8.59
N ASN A 396 28.89 -6.16 8.44
CA ASN A 396 28.89 -5.20 9.55
C ASN A 396 27.61 -5.27 10.41
N LYS A 397 26.70 -6.20 10.12
CA LYS A 397 25.40 -6.36 10.81
C LYS A 397 24.51 -5.10 10.82
N GLU A 398 24.71 -4.19 9.88
CA GLU A 398 23.91 -2.97 9.71
C GLU A 398 22.55 -3.29 9.06
N LEU A 399 21.70 -4.02 9.77
CA LEU A 399 20.47 -4.61 9.23
C LEU A 399 19.52 -3.55 8.65
N ASP A 400 19.33 -2.40 9.30
CA ASP A 400 18.42 -1.37 8.81
C ASP A 400 18.87 -0.78 7.46
N LYS A 401 20.16 -0.50 7.32
CA LYS A 401 20.75 -0.01 6.06
C LYS A 401 20.68 -1.10 4.98
N LEU A 402 20.99 -2.35 5.36
CA LEU A 402 20.93 -3.53 4.51
C LEU A 402 19.52 -3.72 3.90
N PHE A 403 18.49 -3.76 4.74
CA PHE A 403 17.11 -3.95 4.28
C PHE A 403 16.60 -2.76 3.47
N ARG A 404 16.99 -1.52 3.81
CA ARG A 404 16.67 -0.32 3.03
C ARG A 404 17.28 -0.40 1.64
N ARG A 405 18.54 -0.81 1.53
CA ARG A 405 19.24 -0.97 0.26
C ARG A 405 18.63 -2.05 -0.63
N ALA A 406 18.29 -3.19 -0.05
CA ALA A 406 17.61 -4.26 -0.76
C ALA A 406 16.24 -3.82 -1.33
N ARG A 407 15.46 -3.05 -0.56
CA ARG A 407 14.17 -2.47 -1.03
C ARG A 407 14.36 -1.50 -2.19
N SER A 408 15.43 -0.73 -2.23
CA SER A 408 15.68 0.21 -3.35
C SER A 408 15.94 -0.51 -4.68
N GLN A 409 16.32 -1.78 -4.65
CA GLN A 409 16.51 -2.64 -5.84
C GLN A 409 15.23 -3.39 -6.26
N GLU A 410 14.13 -3.19 -5.55
CA GLU A 410 12.85 -3.83 -5.83
C GLU A 410 12.25 -3.32 -7.15
N THR A 411 11.86 -4.23 -8.02
CA THR A 411 11.19 -3.88 -9.28
C THR A 411 9.72 -3.56 -8.98
N THR A 412 9.42 -2.30 -8.74
CA THR A 412 8.05 -1.82 -8.57
C THR A 412 7.53 -1.25 -9.88
N LEU A 413 6.55 -1.93 -10.48
CA LEU A 413 5.71 -1.30 -11.51
C LEU A 413 4.89 -0.22 -10.81
N LYS A 414 5.16 1.06 -11.11
CA LYS A 414 4.31 2.14 -10.63
C LYS A 414 2.98 2.04 -11.38
N PRO A 415 1.84 1.95 -10.69
CA PRO A 415 0.55 2.02 -11.35
C PRO A 415 0.38 3.39 -12.03
N ILE A 416 -0.44 3.45 -13.07
CA ILE A 416 -0.79 4.71 -13.73
C ILE A 416 -1.38 5.64 -12.68
N GLU A 417 -0.77 6.81 -12.46
CA GLU A 417 -1.17 7.77 -11.43
C GLU A 417 -2.04 8.88 -12.04
N ASN A 418 -3.35 8.73 -11.93
CA ASN A 418 -4.30 9.83 -12.04
C ASN A 418 -4.64 10.26 -10.60
N SER A 419 -3.95 11.26 -10.05
CA SER A 419 -4.20 11.73 -8.70
C SER A 419 -5.48 12.56 -8.63
N CYS A 420 -6.16 12.52 -7.48
CA CYS A 420 -7.28 13.43 -7.21
C CYS A 420 -6.79 14.87 -7.19
N PRO A 421 -7.53 15.83 -7.79
CA PRO A 421 -7.18 17.25 -7.68
C PRO A 421 -7.08 17.71 -6.21
N THR A 422 -6.07 18.51 -5.92
CA THR A 422 -5.76 19.02 -4.56
C THR A 422 -6.97 19.69 -3.91
N GLU A 423 -7.69 20.53 -4.64
CA GLU A 423 -8.87 21.23 -4.15
C GLU A 423 -9.99 20.28 -3.74
N LYS A 424 -10.24 19.23 -4.54
CA LYS A 424 -11.23 18.19 -4.19
C LYS A 424 -10.84 17.41 -2.93
N LEU A 425 -9.56 17.08 -2.78
CA LEU A 425 -9.07 16.44 -1.56
C LEU A 425 -9.20 17.36 -0.34
N MET A 426 -8.83 18.62 -0.48
CA MET A 426 -8.95 19.63 0.58
C MET A 426 -10.40 19.79 1.04
N ASN A 427 -11.33 20.01 0.10
CA ASN A 427 -12.75 20.18 0.42
C ASN A 427 -13.33 18.92 1.06
N HIS A 428 -12.98 17.72 0.54
CA HIS A 428 -13.41 16.46 1.12
C HIS A 428 -12.94 16.33 2.58
N PHE A 429 -11.64 16.54 2.85
CA PHE A 429 -11.12 16.38 4.20
C PHE A 429 -11.58 17.47 5.17
N LYS A 430 -11.81 18.69 4.69
CA LYS A 430 -12.41 19.77 5.49
C LYS A 430 -13.80 19.38 6.00
N HIS A 431 -14.66 18.83 5.14
CA HIS A 431 -15.98 18.32 5.53
C HIS A 431 -15.88 17.03 6.35
N HIS A 432 -14.95 16.15 6.00
CA HIS A 432 -14.78 14.86 6.65
C HIS A 432 -14.41 14.96 8.13
N PHE A 433 -13.54 15.91 8.50
CA PHE A 433 -13.12 16.16 9.89
C PHE A 433 -13.97 17.19 10.65
N ASN A 434 -14.97 17.78 9.97
CA ASN A 434 -15.95 18.68 10.56
C ASN A 434 -17.32 18.29 10.04
N PRO A 435 -17.88 17.15 10.45
CA PRO A 435 -19.24 16.79 10.09
C PRO A 435 -20.19 17.87 10.65
N THR A 436 -21.04 18.42 9.78
CA THR A 436 -22.15 19.26 10.20
C THR A 436 -23.14 18.36 10.90
N ASP A 437 -23.25 18.54 12.19
CA ASP A 437 -24.17 17.89 13.12
C ASP A 437 -23.95 16.39 13.37
N PRO A 438 -23.44 16.01 14.51
CA PRO A 438 -23.82 14.74 15.09
C PRO A 438 -25.12 14.99 15.85
N SER A 439 -26.23 14.55 15.31
CA SER A 439 -27.46 14.35 16.10
C SER A 439 -27.20 13.25 17.12
N THR A 440 -26.45 13.58 18.17
CA THR A 440 -26.38 12.77 19.38
C THR A 440 -27.59 13.19 20.20
N ASP A 441 -28.68 12.45 20.03
CA ASP A 441 -29.98 12.70 20.67
C ASP A 441 -29.97 12.54 22.22
N SER A 442 -28.81 12.30 22.84
CA SER A 442 -28.68 12.20 24.29
C SER A 442 -27.42 12.86 24.80
N THR A 443 -27.56 13.62 25.87
CA THR A 443 -26.43 14.15 26.63
C THR A 443 -25.72 13.05 27.41
N PRO A 444 -24.41 13.21 27.76
CA PRO A 444 -23.74 12.28 28.67
C PRO A 444 -24.46 12.08 29.99
N GLU A 445 -25.11 13.10 30.52
CA GLU A 445 -25.86 13.09 31.78
C GLU A 445 -27.10 12.17 31.72
N GLU A 446 -27.83 12.17 30.62
CA GLU A 446 -28.97 11.26 30.39
C GLU A 446 -28.52 9.80 30.36
N PHE A 447 -27.35 9.53 29.71
CA PHE A 447 -26.78 8.18 29.67
C PHE A 447 -26.40 7.65 31.06
N GLU A 448 -25.80 8.47 31.92
CA GLU A 448 -25.43 8.10 33.29
C GLU A 448 -26.64 7.70 34.12
N SER A 449 -27.78 8.38 33.94
CA SER A 449 -29.02 8.02 34.63
C SER A 449 -29.64 6.70 34.15
N GLU A 450 -29.38 6.31 32.85
CA GLU A 450 -29.86 5.06 32.28
C GLU A 450 -29.08 3.82 32.75
N LEU A 451 -27.77 3.94 33.03
CA LEU A 451 -26.88 2.80 33.29
C LEU A 451 -25.98 3.00 34.53
N PRO A 452 -26.54 3.30 35.72
CA PRO A 452 -25.72 3.61 36.90
C PRO A 452 -24.92 2.40 37.42
N ILE A 453 -25.43 1.17 37.25
CA ILE A 453 -24.72 -0.07 37.64
C ILE A 453 -23.49 -0.26 36.74
N PHE A 454 -23.65 -0.04 35.43
CA PHE A 454 -22.57 -0.13 34.44
C PHE A 454 -21.43 0.84 34.79
N VAL A 455 -21.74 2.09 35.14
CA VAL A 455 -20.72 3.08 35.50
C VAL A 455 -19.94 2.63 36.73
N LYS A 456 -20.61 2.13 37.79
CA LYS A 456 -19.96 1.58 39.00
C LYS A 456 -19.05 0.38 38.67
N GLU A 457 -19.47 -0.51 37.79
CA GLU A 457 -18.64 -1.63 37.35
C GLU A 457 -17.41 -1.15 36.55
N LEU A 458 -17.57 -0.14 35.72
CA LEU A 458 -16.48 0.45 34.92
C LEU A 458 -15.39 1.06 35.86
N GLN A 459 -15.80 1.73 36.93
CA GLN A 459 -14.89 2.32 37.94
C GLN A 459 -14.04 1.29 38.68
N LYS A 460 -14.59 0.10 38.96
CA LYS A 460 -13.86 -0.98 39.63
C LYS A 460 -12.58 -1.42 38.91
N PHE A 461 -12.49 -1.23 37.62
CA PHE A 461 -11.27 -1.55 36.87
C PHE A 461 -10.12 -0.57 37.13
N SER A 462 -10.39 0.62 37.62
CA SER A 462 -9.40 1.63 38.01
C SER A 462 -8.99 1.55 39.47
N ASP A 463 -9.78 0.87 40.33
CA ASP A 463 -9.53 0.79 41.76
C ASP A 463 -8.18 0.12 42.05
N GLY A 464 -7.38 0.77 42.91
CA GLY A 464 -6.08 0.26 43.37
C GLY A 464 -4.94 0.36 42.35
N ILE A 465 -5.12 1.05 41.20
CA ILE A 465 -4.06 1.30 40.24
C ILE A 465 -3.56 2.73 40.40
N GLU A 466 -2.39 2.85 40.99
CA GLU A 466 -1.71 4.14 41.13
C GLU A 466 -1.20 4.66 39.78
N ILE A 467 -1.57 5.88 39.44
CA ILE A 467 -1.10 6.60 38.25
C ILE A 467 -0.23 7.76 38.71
N ASN A 468 1.07 7.75 38.36
CA ASN A 468 1.93 8.90 38.63
C ASN A 468 1.55 10.05 37.72
N ASP A 469 0.91 11.06 38.26
CA ASP A 469 0.41 12.25 37.57
C ASP A 469 1.28 13.50 37.75
N ASP A 470 2.41 13.39 38.46
CA ASP A 470 3.38 14.48 38.63
C ASP A 470 4.00 14.92 37.32
N PRO A 471 4.48 16.17 37.21
CA PRO A 471 5.27 16.58 36.05
C PRO A 471 6.46 15.64 35.79
N PRO A 472 6.78 15.29 34.51
CA PRO A 472 7.91 14.42 34.21
C PRO A 472 9.25 15.02 34.65
N SER A 473 10.13 14.18 35.22
CA SER A 473 11.50 14.60 35.54
C SER A 473 12.37 14.76 34.30
N ILE A 474 13.49 15.46 34.45
CA ILE A 474 14.49 15.65 33.37
C ILE A 474 15.01 14.29 32.88
N GLU A 475 15.26 13.33 33.79
CA GLU A 475 15.74 11.98 33.47
C GLU A 475 14.71 11.19 32.65
N GLU A 476 13.43 11.33 33.01
CA GLU A 476 12.35 10.70 32.25
C GLU A 476 12.22 11.29 30.84
N ILE A 477 12.30 12.61 30.71
CA ILE A 477 12.31 13.30 29.43
C ILE A 477 13.49 12.83 28.58
N GLN A 478 14.70 12.79 29.15
CA GLN A 478 15.91 12.33 28.46
C GLN A 478 15.78 10.88 27.98
N LYS A 479 15.26 9.99 28.81
CA LYS A 479 15.00 8.58 28.44
C LYS A 479 14.07 8.48 27.23
N HIS A 480 12.98 9.22 27.21
CA HIS A 480 12.02 9.21 26.11
C HIS A 480 12.55 9.92 24.85
N LEU A 481 13.34 10.97 25.02
CA LEU A 481 14.02 11.68 23.94
C LEU A 481 14.97 10.75 23.16
N LEU A 482 15.80 10.00 23.86
CA LEU A 482 16.74 9.04 23.26
C LEU A 482 16.03 7.84 22.61
N ALA A 483 14.82 7.52 23.08
CA ALA A 483 13.99 6.44 22.51
C ALA A 483 13.24 6.82 21.22
N LEU A 484 13.25 8.10 20.80
CA LEU A 484 12.61 8.54 19.56
C LEU A 484 13.16 7.78 18.36
N LYS A 485 12.24 7.27 17.51
CA LYS A 485 12.62 6.49 16.32
C LYS A 485 13.02 7.40 15.16
N PRO A 486 14.18 7.18 14.53
CA PRO A 486 14.63 7.96 13.38
C PRO A 486 13.77 7.72 12.13
N ASN A 487 13.90 8.60 11.13
CA ASN A 487 13.21 8.53 9.84
C ASN A 487 11.67 8.54 9.94
N LYS A 488 11.12 9.22 10.93
CA LYS A 488 9.67 9.44 11.03
C LYS A 488 9.30 10.78 10.42
N ALA A 489 8.13 10.81 9.77
CA ALA A 489 7.57 12.08 9.30
C ALA A 489 7.23 12.98 10.49
N CYS A 490 7.58 14.28 10.39
CA CYS A 490 7.38 15.26 11.45
C CYS A 490 6.88 16.59 10.90
N ASN A 491 6.25 17.35 11.77
CA ASN A 491 6.01 18.78 11.59
C ASN A 491 6.96 19.52 12.55
N GLY A 492 7.85 20.33 12.03
CA GLY A 492 8.82 21.10 12.81
C GLY A 492 10.23 20.50 12.79
N ILE A 493 10.63 19.81 13.84
CA ILE A 493 11.99 19.27 14.04
C ILE A 493 11.99 17.77 13.73
N GLU A 494 12.99 17.29 12.97
CA GLU A 494 13.19 15.85 12.73
C GLU A 494 13.57 15.13 14.04
N SER A 495 13.10 13.88 14.19
CA SER A 495 13.39 13.06 15.39
C SER A 495 14.89 12.86 15.61
N GLU A 496 15.66 12.80 14.53
CA GLU A 496 17.12 12.70 14.56
C GLU A 496 17.75 13.92 15.21
N LEU A 497 17.34 15.14 14.84
CA LEU A 497 17.81 16.37 15.45
C LEU A 497 17.42 16.46 16.91
N LEU A 498 16.15 16.18 17.21
CA LEU A 498 15.66 16.30 18.58
C LEU A 498 16.41 15.36 19.55
N ARG A 499 16.81 14.16 19.10
CA ARG A 499 17.64 13.24 19.90
C ARG A 499 19.00 13.82 20.30
N HIS A 500 19.56 14.72 19.53
CA HIS A 500 20.83 15.40 19.84
C HIS A 500 20.63 16.64 20.74
N CYS A 501 19.38 17.00 21.06
CA CYS A 501 19.04 18.02 22.03
C CYS A 501 19.04 17.47 23.49
N ASN A 502 20.13 16.81 23.89
CA ASN A 502 20.25 16.10 25.19
C ASN A 502 21.27 16.75 26.14
N THR A 503 21.72 17.97 25.89
CA THR A 503 22.56 18.71 26.86
C THR A 503 21.70 19.23 28.03
N PRO A 504 22.29 19.49 29.22
CA PRO A 504 21.51 19.93 30.38
C PRO A 504 20.61 21.11 30.12
N ILE A 505 21.11 22.15 29.44
CA ILE A 505 20.31 23.36 29.13
C ILE A 505 19.15 23.07 28.18
N MET A 506 19.35 22.23 27.18
CA MET A 506 18.28 21.84 26.24
C MET A 506 17.21 21.00 26.92
N LEU A 507 17.61 20.08 27.80
CA LEU A 507 16.69 19.29 28.61
C LEU A 507 15.90 20.15 29.58
N GLU A 508 16.56 21.16 30.19
CA GLU A 508 15.89 22.15 31.06
C GLU A 508 14.81 22.93 30.31
N VAL A 509 15.07 23.36 29.08
CA VAL A 509 14.06 24.06 28.27
C VAL A 509 12.86 23.14 27.94
N ILE A 510 13.11 21.88 27.57
CA ILE A 510 12.05 20.91 27.30
C ILE A 510 11.26 20.62 28.60
N HIS A 511 11.95 20.52 29.73
CA HIS A 511 11.33 20.30 31.03
C HIS A 511 10.42 21.48 31.42
N ARG A 512 10.87 22.72 31.25
CA ARG A 512 10.05 23.93 31.49
C ARG A 512 8.80 23.98 30.60
N MET A 513 8.93 23.67 29.31
CA MET A 513 7.76 23.53 28.44
C MET A 513 6.78 22.47 28.95
N THR A 514 7.31 21.38 29.49
CA THR A 514 6.51 20.29 30.04
C THR A 514 5.84 20.72 31.35
N LEU A 515 6.55 21.41 32.24
CA LEU A 515 6.03 21.98 33.48
C LEU A 515 4.88 22.96 33.21
N ASN A 516 5.05 23.87 32.26
CA ASN A 516 3.99 24.83 31.89
C ASN A 516 2.73 24.09 31.42
N LEU A 517 2.89 23.04 30.63
CA LEU A 517 1.75 22.22 30.20
C LEU A 517 1.06 21.48 31.35
N TRP A 518 1.84 20.95 32.31
CA TRP A 518 1.28 20.23 33.48
C TRP A 518 0.57 21.16 34.48
N ILE A 519 1.12 22.34 34.71
CA ILE A 519 0.59 23.27 35.72
C ILE A 519 -0.54 24.13 35.12
N ASN A 520 -0.31 24.73 33.96
CA ASN A 520 -1.18 25.78 33.40
C ASN A 520 -2.09 25.27 32.26
N LEU A 521 -1.92 24.02 31.80
CA LEU A 521 -2.55 23.50 30.58
C LEU A 521 -2.30 24.40 29.34
N ASP A 522 -1.22 25.19 29.37
CA ASP A 522 -0.85 26.07 28.27
C ASP A 522 -0.18 25.25 27.15
N LEU A 523 -0.94 25.06 26.07
CA LEU A 523 -0.53 24.24 24.94
C LEU A 523 0.01 25.12 23.82
N PRO A 524 1.28 24.95 23.40
CA PRO A 524 1.80 25.64 22.23
C PRO A 524 0.94 25.39 20.98
N ASN A 525 0.52 26.44 20.27
CA ASN A 525 -0.35 26.34 19.09
C ASN A 525 0.20 25.37 18.02
N ALA A 526 1.52 25.29 17.87
CA ALA A 526 2.19 24.37 16.95
C ALA A 526 1.96 22.89 17.26
N TRP A 527 1.58 22.50 18.49
CA TRP A 527 1.34 21.12 18.88
C TRP A 527 -0.05 20.63 18.46
N GLY A 528 -1.03 21.53 18.47
CA GLY A 528 -2.37 21.23 17.93
C GLY A 528 -2.40 21.14 16.42
N ASN A 529 -1.51 21.84 15.71
CA ASN A 529 -1.47 21.85 14.26
C ASN A 529 -0.67 20.68 13.70
N SER A 530 -1.28 19.94 12.76
CA SER A 530 -0.67 18.82 12.07
C SER A 530 -0.71 19.00 10.55
N LEU A 531 0.32 18.52 9.85
CA LEU A 531 0.32 18.46 8.39
C LEU A 531 -0.52 17.28 7.93
N LEU A 532 -1.50 17.54 7.07
CA LEU A 532 -2.31 16.50 6.45
C LEU A 532 -1.57 15.89 5.26
N LYS A 533 -1.31 14.58 5.30
CA LYS A 533 -0.79 13.80 4.18
C LYS A 533 -1.82 12.81 3.69
N THR A 534 -2.21 12.92 2.44
CA THR A 534 -3.22 12.05 1.85
C THR A 534 -2.58 10.79 1.26
N LEU A 535 -3.08 9.61 1.62
CA LEU A 535 -2.63 8.31 1.13
C LEU A 535 -3.79 7.56 0.44
N TRP A 536 -3.60 7.19 -0.81
CA TRP A 536 -4.57 6.35 -1.52
C TRP A 536 -4.67 4.95 -0.89
N LYS A 537 -5.92 4.47 -0.68
CA LYS A 537 -6.23 3.18 -0.01
C LYS A 537 -5.87 1.93 -0.83
N GLY A 538 -5.33 2.10 -2.05
CA GLY A 538 -4.93 0.98 -2.90
C GLY A 538 -6.08 0.32 -3.68
N LYS A 539 -7.32 0.78 -3.52
CA LYS A 539 -8.52 0.26 -4.19
C LYS A 539 -9.42 1.42 -4.66
N GLY A 540 -10.15 1.21 -5.75
CA GLY A 540 -11.05 2.21 -6.33
C GLY A 540 -10.34 3.28 -7.13
N SER A 541 -11.10 4.26 -7.65
CA SER A 541 -10.55 5.36 -8.45
C SER A 541 -9.67 6.27 -7.61
N LYS A 542 -8.48 6.60 -8.10
CA LYS A 542 -7.60 7.60 -7.48
C LYS A 542 -8.13 9.03 -7.59
N ARG A 543 -9.19 9.26 -8.37
CA ARG A 543 -9.87 10.56 -8.46
C ARG A 543 -10.96 10.76 -7.42
N ASP A 544 -11.38 9.69 -6.78
CA ASP A 544 -12.35 9.71 -5.71
C ASP A 544 -11.67 10.05 -4.38
N PRO A 545 -11.92 11.22 -3.78
CA PRO A 545 -11.28 11.61 -2.54
C PRO A 545 -11.63 10.66 -1.38
N SER A 546 -12.77 9.97 -1.41
CA SER A 546 -13.17 8.98 -0.41
C SER A 546 -12.24 7.75 -0.37
N LYS A 547 -11.46 7.52 -1.43
CA LYS A 547 -10.47 6.43 -1.53
C LYS A 547 -9.09 6.83 -0.97
N TYR A 548 -9.01 7.95 -0.29
CA TYR A 548 -7.80 8.39 0.41
C TYR A 548 -7.96 8.30 1.92
N ARG A 549 -6.84 8.10 2.63
CA ARG A 549 -6.72 8.28 4.08
C ARG A 549 -6.01 9.59 4.35
N GLY A 550 -6.48 10.34 5.33
CA GLY A 550 -5.81 11.54 5.81
C GLY A 550 -4.90 11.19 6.99
N ILE A 551 -3.58 11.26 6.81
CA ILE A 551 -2.61 11.01 7.88
C ILE A 551 -2.16 12.35 8.47
N SER A 552 -2.37 12.53 9.76
CA SER A 552 -1.91 13.71 10.52
C SER A 552 -0.46 13.55 10.94
N ILE A 553 0.39 14.49 10.54
CA ILE A 553 1.81 14.53 10.91
C ILE A 553 2.00 15.68 11.88
N GLY A 554 2.06 15.39 13.17
CA GLY A 554 2.21 16.37 14.24
C GLY A 554 3.65 16.67 14.64
N SER A 555 3.80 17.62 15.58
CA SER A 555 5.07 18.05 16.17
C SER A 555 5.81 16.87 16.82
N THR A 556 7.14 16.84 16.69
CA THR A 556 7.99 15.81 17.32
C THR A 556 8.12 16.04 18.83
N VAL A 557 8.14 17.29 19.28
CA VAL A 557 8.17 17.64 20.72
C VAL A 557 6.86 17.17 21.38
N CYS A 558 5.72 17.46 20.76
CA CYS A 558 4.43 16.97 21.24
C CYS A 558 4.41 15.43 21.34
N LYS A 559 4.96 14.73 20.33
CA LYS A 559 5.05 13.24 20.36
C LYS A 559 5.94 12.74 21.50
N LEU A 560 7.00 13.46 21.87
CA LEU A 560 7.85 13.14 23.01
C LEU A 560 7.01 13.15 24.30
N ILE A 561 6.28 14.22 24.57
CA ILE A 561 5.43 14.35 25.75
C ILE A 561 4.33 13.30 25.79
N ILE A 562 3.64 13.09 24.67
CA ILE A 562 2.63 12.02 24.55
C ILE A 562 3.24 10.66 24.85
N SER A 563 4.50 10.39 24.44
CA SER A 563 5.14 9.09 24.72
C SER A 563 5.37 8.85 26.22
N ILE A 564 5.62 9.92 27.00
CA ILE A 564 5.72 9.85 28.46
C ILE A 564 4.35 9.53 29.05
N ILE A 565 3.32 10.29 28.67
CA ILE A 565 1.93 10.08 29.11
C ILE A 565 1.50 8.63 28.87
N LEU A 566 1.68 8.13 27.65
CA LEU A 566 1.31 6.76 27.29
C LEU A 566 2.11 5.69 28.05
N SER A 567 3.37 5.98 28.38
CA SER A 567 4.21 5.06 29.17
C SER A 567 3.68 4.91 30.60
N ARG A 568 3.29 6.01 31.22
CA ARG A 568 2.73 6.05 32.55
C ARG A 568 1.34 5.43 32.66
N LEU A 569 0.50 5.68 31.67
CA LEU A 569 -0.85 5.13 31.60
C LEU A 569 -0.91 3.65 31.20
N LYS A 570 0.20 3.05 30.81
CA LYS A 570 0.22 1.72 30.19
C LYS A 570 -0.42 0.63 31.06
N THR A 571 -0.11 0.57 32.36
CA THR A 571 -0.62 -0.46 33.28
C THR A 571 -2.12 -0.30 33.49
N TRP A 572 -2.56 0.92 33.76
CA TRP A 572 -3.96 1.27 33.88
C TRP A 572 -4.73 0.95 32.60
N TYR A 573 -4.22 1.34 31.46
CA TYR A 573 -4.83 1.08 30.15
C TYR A 573 -5.10 -0.41 29.89
N GLU A 574 -4.12 -1.27 30.18
CA GLU A 574 -4.28 -2.72 29.97
C GLU A 574 -5.34 -3.34 30.90
N SER A 575 -5.56 -2.79 32.10
CA SER A 575 -6.61 -3.24 33.03
C SER A 575 -8.01 -2.82 32.59
N GLN A 576 -8.12 -1.70 31.84
CA GLN A 576 -9.41 -1.15 31.41
C GLN A 576 -10.06 -1.93 30.26
N LEU A 577 -9.26 -2.62 29.44
CA LEU A 577 -9.74 -3.17 28.19
C LEU A 577 -10.17 -4.63 28.28
N SER A 578 -11.30 -4.92 27.65
CA SER A 578 -11.82 -6.29 27.47
C SER A 578 -10.79 -7.20 26.80
N ASP A 579 -10.81 -8.48 27.16
CA ASP A 579 -9.89 -9.48 26.62
C ASP A 579 -10.14 -9.80 25.14
N GLU A 580 -11.33 -9.51 24.64
CA GLU A 580 -11.79 -9.67 23.26
C GLU A 580 -11.18 -8.65 22.28
N LEU A 581 -10.60 -7.55 22.80
CA LEU A 581 -9.95 -6.52 21.98
C LEU A 581 -8.46 -6.81 21.82
N TYR A 582 -8.04 -7.08 20.57
CA TYR A 582 -6.67 -7.49 20.26
C TYR A 582 -5.81 -6.39 19.63
N GLY A 583 -6.43 -5.43 18.93
CA GLY A 583 -5.71 -4.38 18.17
C GLY A 583 -4.93 -3.43 19.07
N PHE A 584 -3.72 -3.02 18.62
CA PHE A 584 -2.87 -2.01 19.26
C PHE A 584 -2.46 -2.28 20.72
N ARG A 585 -2.56 -3.51 21.19
CA ARG A 585 -2.20 -3.91 22.56
C ARG A 585 -0.88 -4.71 22.58
N PRO A 586 -0.07 -4.59 23.65
CA PRO A 586 1.13 -5.40 23.79
C PRO A 586 0.79 -6.88 23.94
N ASN A 587 1.62 -7.74 23.38
CA ASN A 587 1.47 -9.21 23.42
C ASN A 587 0.12 -9.72 22.88
N ARG A 588 -0.55 -8.95 22.03
CA ARG A 588 -1.77 -9.34 21.30
C ARG A 588 -1.59 -9.02 19.81
N GLY A 589 -2.19 -9.82 18.94
CA GLY A 589 -2.03 -9.63 17.52
C GLY A 589 -3.17 -10.21 16.68
N THR A 590 -3.05 -10.05 15.35
CA THR A 590 -4.01 -10.65 14.41
C THR A 590 -4.12 -12.15 14.55
N THR A 591 -3.06 -12.83 15.00
CA THR A 591 -3.03 -14.28 15.25
C THR A 591 -4.05 -14.68 16.30
N ASP A 592 -4.21 -13.89 17.37
CA ASP A 592 -5.14 -14.17 18.47
C ASP A 592 -6.60 -14.03 18.02
N GLY A 593 -6.91 -12.92 17.29
CA GLY A 593 -8.26 -12.70 16.74
C GLY A 593 -8.65 -13.77 15.71
N ILE A 594 -7.73 -14.13 14.80
CA ILE A 594 -7.96 -15.21 13.83
C ILE A 594 -8.12 -16.57 14.54
N PHE A 595 -7.31 -16.82 15.58
CA PHE A 595 -7.43 -18.03 16.40
C PHE A 595 -8.80 -18.13 17.05
N ALA A 596 -9.27 -17.04 17.67
CA ALA A 596 -10.57 -17.01 18.34
C ALA A 596 -11.71 -17.40 17.36
N VAL A 597 -11.79 -16.76 16.20
CA VAL A 597 -12.81 -17.06 15.19
C VAL A 597 -12.70 -18.50 14.66
N LYS A 598 -11.50 -18.95 14.28
CA LYS A 598 -11.31 -20.31 13.77
C LYS A 598 -11.57 -21.38 14.83
N ARG A 599 -11.16 -21.11 16.07
CA ARG A 599 -11.39 -22.06 17.16
C ARG A 599 -12.88 -22.20 17.48
N THR A 600 -13.62 -21.09 17.50
CA THR A 600 -15.07 -21.09 17.66
C THR A 600 -15.75 -21.87 16.54
N GLN A 601 -15.34 -21.65 15.30
CA GLN A 601 -15.80 -22.43 14.14
C GLN A 601 -15.53 -23.95 14.32
N GLN A 602 -14.35 -24.32 14.81
CA GLN A 602 -14.04 -25.76 15.10
C GLN A 602 -14.90 -26.36 16.19
N ILE A 603 -15.14 -25.60 17.28
CA ILE A 603 -15.96 -26.05 18.39
C ILE A 603 -17.41 -26.27 17.94
N THR A 604 -18.01 -25.31 17.25
CA THR A 604 -19.39 -25.41 16.75
C THR A 604 -19.54 -26.49 15.70
N SER A 605 -18.54 -26.66 14.81
CA SER A 605 -18.53 -27.77 13.84
C SER A 605 -18.49 -29.15 14.51
N ARG A 606 -17.77 -29.29 15.61
CA ARG A 606 -17.73 -30.51 16.40
C ARG A 606 -19.07 -30.82 17.10
N LYS A 607 -19.73 -29.78 17.60
CA LYS A 607 -21.05 -29.88 18.23
C LYS A 607 -22.22 -29.97 17.23
N GLN A 608 -21.96 -29.80 15.93
CA GLN A 608 -23.00 -29.65 14.90
C GLN A 608 -24.01 -28.54 15.22
N GLN A 609 -23.55 -27.49 15.92
CA GLN A 609 -24.35 -26.35 16.33
C GLN A 609 -24.20 -25.23 15.29
N PRO A 610 -25.27 -24.60 14.82
CA PRO A 610 -25.16 -23.45 13.95
C PRO A 610 -24.52 -22.28 14.72
N LEU A 611 -23.66 -21.51 14.01
CA LEU A 611 -23.05 -20.30 14.49
C LEU A 611 -23.26 -19.21 13.47
N PHE A 612 -23.75 -18.07 13.93
CA PHE A 612 -23.99 -16.89 13.11
C PHE A 612 -22.93 -15.84 13.44
N LEU A 613 -22.14 -15.49 12.43
CA LEU A 613 -21.10 -14.46 12.54
C LEU A 613 -21.57 -13.17 11.87
N LEU A 614 -21.37 -12.03 12.53
CA LEU A 614 -21.52 -10.70 11.95
C LEU A 614 -20.16 -10.02 11.90
N PHE A 615 -19.64 -9.78 10.68
CA PHE A 615 -18.43 -9.02 10.47
C PHE A 615 -18.79 -7.56 10.23
N VAL A 616 -18.47 -6.70 11.18
CA VAL A 616 -18.85 -5.28 11.16
C VAL A 616 -17.70 -4.43 10.62
N ASP A 617 -17.96 -3.64 9.57
CA ASP A 617 -17.05 -2.61 9.04
C ASP A 617 -17.59 -1.24 9.46
N LEU A 618 -16.77 -0.42 10.10
CA LEU A 618 -17.15 0.92 10.52
C LEU A 618 -16.77 1.97 9.47
N SER A 619 -17.64 2.95 9.29
CA SER A 619 -17.39 4.08 8.38
C SER A 619 -16.51 5.12 9.06
N ALA A 620 -15.21 5.20 8.65
CA ALA A 620 -14.27 6.22 9.14
C ALA A 620 -14.20 6.35 10.67
N ALA A 621 -14.21 5.20 11.39
CA ALA A 621 -14.34 5.13 12.84
C ALA A 621 -13.37 6.06 13.60
N PHE A 622 -12.10 6.12 13.16
CA PHE A 622 -11.10 7.01 13.77
C PHE A 622 -11.40 8.51 13.60
N ASP A 623 -12.07 8.88 12.52
CA ASP A 623 -12.24 10.27 12.10
C ASP A 623 -13.55 10.89 12.63
N HIS A 624 -14.54 10.05 13.03
CA HIS A 624 -15.88 10.50 13.38
C HIS A 624 -16.23 10.39 14.87
N ILE A 625 -15.34 9.90 15.74
CA ILE A 625 -15.61 9.82 17.19
C ILE A 625 -15.95 11.21 17.75
N PRO A 626 -17.11 11.40 18.41
CA PRO A 626 -17.42 12.62 19.13
C PRO A 626 -16.45 12.79 20.32
N ARG A 627 -15.74 13.90 20.36
CA ARG A 627 -14.71 14.13 21.40
C ARG A 627 -15.30 14.31 22.79
N SER A 628 -16.52 14.87 22.89
CA SER A 628 -17.28 14.93 24.14
C SER A 628 -17.45 13.54 24.74
N TRP A 629 -18.00 12.61 23.99
CA TRP A 629 -18.16 11.22 24.41
C TRP A 629 -16.84 10.50 24.64
N LEU A 630 -15.81 10.76 23.82
CA LEU A 630 -14.49 10.15 23.98
C LEU A 630 -13.92 10.46 25.38
N PHE A 631 -13.84 11.73 25.74
CA PHE A 631 -13.26 12.11 27.03
C PHE A 631 -14.19 11.80 28.19
N ARG A 632 -15.52 11.95 28.04
CA ARG A 632 -16.46 11.52 29.06
C ARG A 632 -16.36 10.01 29.35
N SER A 633 -16.20 9.16 28.35
CA SER A 633 -16.00 7.71 28.51
C SER A 633 -14.73 7.37 29.30
N ILE A 634 -13.75 8.25 29.33
CA ILE A 634 -12.54 8.14 30.14
C ILE A 634 -12.83 8.59 31.58
N ASP A 635 -13.48 9.75 31.76
CA ASP A 635 -13.81 10.30 33.07
C ASP A 635 -14.68 9.33 33.88
N LEU A 636 -15.66 8.68 33.26
CA LEU A 636 -16.50 7.65 33.86
C LEU A 636 -15.75 6.43 34.42
N ARG A 637 -14.47 6.26 34.11
CA ARG A 637 -13.64 5.17 34.67
C ARG A 637 -13.00 5.51 36.03
N PHE A 638 -13.14 6.74 36.50
CA PHE A 638 -12.58 7.19 37.76
C PHE A 638 -13.70 7.47 38.77
N THR A 639 -13.43 7.17 40.02
CA THR A 639 -14.38 7.37 41.15
C THR A 639 -14.36 8.84 41.62
N GLU A 640 -13.27 9.54 41.41
CA GLU A 640 -13.15 10.96 41.71
C GLU A 640 -13.71 11.81 40.57
N GLU A 641 -14.25 12.97 40.91
CA GLU A 641 -14.88 13.86 39.95
C GLU A 641 -13.93 14.33 38.78
N ARG A 642 -12.65 14.03 38.89
CA ARG A 642 -11.65 14.47 37.94
C ARG A 642 -10.70 13.35 37.51
N SER A 643 -10.59 13.14 36.19
CA SER A 643 -9.55 12.28 35.62
C SER A 643 -8.15 12.86 35.86
N PRO A 644 -7.09 12.02 35.89
CA PRO A 644 -5.70 12.47 36.02
C PRO A 644 -5.31 13.57 35.04
N GLN A 645 -4.39 14.45 35.47
CA GLN A 645 -3.93 15.62 34.68
C GLN A 645 -3.48 15.24 33.25
N MET A 646 -2.88 14.05 33.10
CA MET A 646 -2.48 13.55 31.78
C MET A 646 -3.63 13.43 30.78
N PHE A 647 -4.85 13.05 31.22
CA PHE A 647 -6.02 13.01 30.34
C PHE A 647 -6.53 14.41 30.02
N ARG A 648 -6.46 15.34 30.99
CA ARG A 648 -6.78 16.75 30.76
C ARG A 648 -5.85 17.40 29.73
N ILE A 649 -4.57 17.06 29.76
CA ILE A 649 -3.59 17.49 28.75
C ILE A 649 -3.96 16.94 27.37
N LEU A 650 -4.35 15.65 27.27
CA LEU A 650 -4.81 15.07 26.01
C LEU A 650 -6.10 15.76 25.52
N GLN A 651 -7.05 16.03 26.40
CA GLN A 651 -8.28 16.73 26.07
C GLN A 651 -8.00 18.16 25.56
N CYS A 652 -7.12 18.90 26.25
CA CYS A 652 -6.68 20.24 25.84
C CYS A 652 -6.06 20.19 24.42
N LEU A 653 -5.21 19.19 24.14
CA LEU A 653 -4.61 19.01 22.83
C LEU A 653 -5.68 18.80 21.74
N TYR A 654 -6.72 18.02 22.02
CA TYR A 654 -7.79 17.74 21.06
C TYR A 654 -8.73 18.93 20.85
N ASN A 655 -8.90 19.80 21.81
CA ASN A 655 -9.68 21.05 21.68
C ASN A 655 -9.02 22.06 20.74
N HIS A 656 -7.70 22.02 20.58
CA HIS A 656 -6.90 22.93 19.77
C HIS A 656 -6.40 22.33 18.46
N THR A 657 -6.97 21.19 17.99
CA THR A 657 -6.47 20.52 16.79
C THR A 657 -6.85 21.24 15.50
N SER A 658 -5.88 21.35 14.61
CA SER A 658 -6.04 21.84 13.25
C SER A 658 -5.19 21.02 12.26
N LEU A 659 -5.59 21.04 10.99
CA LEU A 659 -4.87 20.35 9.90
C LEU A 659 -4.50 21.35 8.83
N THR A 660 -3.23 21.32 8.42
CA THR A 660 -2.72 22.09 7.29
C THR A 660 -2.52 21.19 6.08
N TYR A 661 -3.23 21.44 4.99
CA TYR A 661 -3.07 20.77 3.71
C TYR A 661 -2.56 21.77 2.68
N GLU A 662 -1.33 21.59 2.23
CA GLU A 662 -0.55 22.56 1.46
C GLU A 662 -0.48 23.91 2.20
N ASP A 663 -1.24 24.93 1.79
CA ASP A 663 -1.22 26.28 2.39
C ASP A 663 -2.54 26.62 3.12
N VAL A 664 -3.47 25.67 3.24
CA VAL A 664 -4.76 25.89 3.88
C VAL A 664 -4.84 25.15 5.19
N THR A 665 -5.09 25.89 6.27
CA THR A 665 -5.30 25.36 7.61
C THR A 665 -6.79 25.43 7.98
N PHE A 666 -7.31 24.33 8.55
CA PHE A 666 -8.67 24.24 9.06
C PHE A 666 -8.72 23.50 10.40
N LYS A 667 -9.61 23.92 11.29
CA LYS A 667 -9.86 23.24 12.58
C LYS A 667 -10.49 21.87 12.35
N THR A 668 -10.33 20.95 13.29
CA THR A 668 -11.02 19.66 13.32
C THR A 668 -11.82 19.54 14.60
N THR A 669 -13.09 19.10 14.50
CA THR A 669 -14.03 19.03 15.63
C THR A 669 -14.32 17.60 16.08
N SER A 670 -14.07 16.61 15.23
CA SER A 670 -14.32 15.20 15.53
C SER A 670 -13.08 14.33 15.36
N GLY A 671 -13.18 13.10 15.85
CA GLY A 671 -12.21 12.03 15.66
C GLY A 671 -10.90 12.18 16.42
N VAL A 672 -10.09 11.12 16.32
CA VAL A 672 -8.71 11.06 16.79
C VAL A 672 -7.72 11.22 15.64
N ARG A 673 -6.54 11.80 15.91
CA ARG A 673 -5.54 12.13 14.88
C ARG A 673 -4.94 10.88 14.24
N GLN A 674 -5.31 10.51 13.01
CA GLN A 674 -4.68 9.39 12.31
C GLN A 674 -3.16 9.62 12.12
N GLY A 675 -2.33 8.94 12.93
CA GLY A 675 -0.87 9.08 12.95
C GLY A 675 -0.31 9.66 14.25
N GLY A 676 -1.17 10.10 15.18
CA GLY A 676 -0.80 10.39 16.56
C GLY A 676 -0.51 9.10 17.35
N PRO A 677 0.49 9.06 18.23
CA PRO A 677 0.77 7.88 19.04
C PRO A 677 -0.35 7.58 20.06
N GLU A 678 -1.11 8.58 20.49
CA GLU A 678 -2.25 8.49 21.41
C GLU A 678 -3.51 7.94 20.73
N SER A 679 -3.64 8.06 19.44
CA SER A 679 -4.90 7.77 18.74
C SER A 679 -5.35 6.32 18.84
N PRO A 680 -4.49 5.30 18.70
CA PRO A 680 -4.89 3.91 18.94
C PRO A 680 -5.28 3.64 20.38
N PHE A 681 -4.64 4.31 21.35
CA PHE A 681 -4.92 4.21 22.77
C PHE A 681 -6.32 4.74 23.08
N LEU A 682 -6.62 5.97 22.65
CA LEU A 682 -7.92 6.62 22.83
C LEU A 682 -9.04 5.86 22.10
N PHE A 683 -8.78 5.42 20.87
CA PHE A 683 -9.73 4.62 20.09
C PHE A 683 -10.14 3.33 20.81
N ASN A 684 -9.17 2.59 21.34
CA ASN A 684 -9.44 1.34 22.03
C ASN A 684 -10.26 1.56 23.31
N LEU A 685 -9.96 2.61 24.09
CA LEU A 685 -10.77 2.95 25.28
C LEU A 685 -12.22 3.26 24.89
N TYR A 686 -12.41 3.98 23.79
CA TYR A 686 -13.72 4.35 23.32
C TYR A 686 -14.52 3.17 22.77
N ILE A 687 -13.94 2.37 21.88
CA ILE A 687 -14.65 1.22 21.31
C ILE A 687 -14.95 0.15 22.38
N ASP A 688 -14.05 -0.05 23.34
CA ASP A 688 -14.29 -0.92 24.48
C ASP A 688 -15.48 -0.45 25.32
N PHE A 689 -15.55 0.85 25.60
CA PHE A 689 -16.68 1.46 26.29
C PHE A 689 -18.00 1.22 25.56
N VAL A 690 -18.05 1.55 24.27
CA VAL A 690 -19.27 1.40 23.46
C VAL A 690 -19.70 -0.07 23.36
N MET A 691 -18.74 -0.99 23.21
CA MET A 691 -19.04 -2.42 23.16
C MET A 691 -19.53 -2.98 24.51
N ARG A 692 -19.02 -2.48 25.62
CA ARG A 692 -19.56 -2.85 26.95
C ARG A 692 -21.00 -2.38 27.14
N VAL A 693 -21.31 -1.15 26.71
CA VAL A 693 -22.71 -0.64 26.71
C VAL A 693 -23.59 -1.51 25.83
N PHE A 694 -23.11 -1.89 24.66
CA PHE A 694 -23.87 -2.81 23.77
C PHE A 694 -24.14 -4.15 24.46
N ILE A 695 -23.13 -4.77 25.07
CA ILE A 695 -23.28 -6.07 25.75
C ILE A 695 -24.25 -5.97 26.95
N GLU A 696 -24.15 -4.90 27.74
CA GLU A 696 -25.07 -4.63 28.86
C GLU A 696 -26.52 -4.55 28.37
N LYS A 697 -26.77 -3.78 27.32
CA LYS A 697 -28.13 -3.68 26.74
C LYS A 697 -28.62 -5.01 26.11
N CYS A 698 -27.71 -5.89 25.63
CA CYS A 698 -28.09 -7.21 25.14
C CYS A 698 -28.62 -8.14 26.24
N GLN A 699 -28.26 -7.94 27.50
CA GLN A 699 -28.70 -8.80 28.63
C GLN A 699 -30.21 -8.69 28.87
N SER A 700 -30.83 -7.60 28.46
CA SER A 700 -32.29 -7.41 28.60
C SER A 700 -33.11 -8.10 27.48
N ASP A 701 -32.48 -8.55 26.40
CA ASP A 701 -33.13 -9.25 25.28
C ASP A 701 -32.77 -10.76 25.32
N THR A 702 -33.69 -11.58 25.78
CA THR A 702 -33.50 -13.03 25.86
C THR A 702 -33.32 -13.75 24.50
N SER A 703 -33.66 -13.10 23.42
CA SER A 703 -33.45 -13.64 22.05
C SER A 703 -31.98 -13.57 21.61
N ILE A 704 -31.19 -12.68 22.23
CA ILE A 704 -29.78 -12.47 21.89
C ILE A 704 -28.91 -13.46 22.69
N ASN A 705 -28.63 -14.59 22.06
CA ASN A 705 -27.81 -15.65 22.62
C ASN A 705 -26.42 -15.66 22.00
N PHE A 706 -25.42 -15.27 22.77
CA PHE A 706 -24.00 -15.31 22.33
C PHE A 706 -23.42 -16.73 22.47
N PHE A 707 -22.33 -16.96 21.78
CA PHE A 707 -21.63 -18.23 21.84
C PHE A 707 -21.03 -18.48 23.23
N ALA A 708 -21.45 -19.60 23.86
CA ALA A 708 -20.94 -20.08 25.13
C ALA A 708 -20.11 -21.35 24.96
N HIS A 709 -19.06 -21.49 25.73
CA HIS A 709 -18.21 -22.66 25.70
C HIS A 709 -17.75 -23.08 27.09
N ASN A 710 -17.59 -24.37 27.32
CA ASN A 710 -17.08 -24.93 28.55
C ASN A 710 -15.57 -25.01 28.54
N ASN A 711 -14.94 -24.68 29.66
CA ASN A 711 -13.50 -24.67 29.81
C ASN A 711 -13.01 -25.78 30.70
N ARG A 712 -11.95 -26.46 30.25
CA ARG A 712 -11.21 -27.41 31.08
C ARG A 712 -9.86 -26.84 31.45
N VAL A 713 -9.60 -26.77 32.75
CA VAL A 713 -8.29 -26.38 33.21
C VAL A 713 -7.39 -27.61 33.38
N ILE A 714 -6.27 -27.60 32.65
CA ILE A 714 -5.24 -28.61 32.84
C ILE A 714 -4.32 -28.15 33.96
N PRO A 715 -4.17 -28.90 35.04
CA PRO A 715 -3.44 -28.48 36.24
C PRO A 715 -2.06 -27.90 35.98
N ASN A 716 -1.35 -28.45 34.96
CA ASN A 716 -0.02 -28.00 34.56
C ASN A 716 0.00 -26.81 33.59
N SER A 717 -1.17 -26.28 33.21
CA SER A 717 -1.27 -25.09 32.36
C SER A 717 -1.47 -23.78 33.17
N VAL A 718 -1.48 -23.87 34.48
CA VAL A 718 -1.73 -22.74 35.39
C VAL A 718 -0.57 -22.52 36.34
N THR A 719 -0.36 -21.28 36.76
CA THR A 719 0.65 -20.93 37.76
C THR A 719 0.25 -21.43 39.17
N ARG A 720 1.24 -21.46 40.08
CA ARG A 720 0.96 -21.82 41.49
C ARG A 720 -0.05 -20.88 42.13
N ALA A 721 0.03 -19.59 41.86
CA ALA A 721 -0.89 -18.58 42.37
C ALA A 721 -2.33 -18.78 41.85
N GLU A 722 -2.47 -19.06 40.54
CA GLU A 722 -3.77 -19.39 39.96
C GLU A 722 -4.34 -20.68 40.53
N ARG A 723 -3.52 -21.71 40.81
CA ARG A 723 -3.95 -22.95 41.48
C ARG A 723 -4.45 -22.71 42.90
N ILE A 724 -3.84 -21.78 43.64
CA ILE A 724 -4.30 -21.41 44.99
C ILE A 724 -5.66 -20.73 44.90
N LYS A 725 -5.83 -19.74 44.02
CA LYS A 725 -7.11 -19.09 43.76
C LYS A 725 -8.22 -20.07 43.34
N MET A 726 -7.89 -21.09 42.55
CA MET A 726 -8.83 -22.15 42.17
C MET A 726 -9.31 -23.02 43.35
N ARG A 727 -8.47 -23.19 44.36
CA ARG A 727 -8.83 -23.96 45.57
C ARG A 727 -9.79 -23.18 46.51
N THR A 728 -9.84 -21.87 46.39
CA THR A 728 -10.67 -20.97 47.18
C THR A 728 -12.05 -20.67 46.58
N ASN A 729 -12.58 -21.56 45.74
CA ASN A 729 -13.96 -21.53 45.21
C ASN A 729 -14.30 -20.30 44.32
N ASP A 730 -13.36 -19.72 43.64
CA ASP A 730 -13.66 -18.75 42.60
C ASP A 730 -14.19 -19.47 41.33
N THR A 731 -15.50 -19.77 41.37
CA THR A 731 -16.24 -20.53 40.35
C THR A 731 -16.20 -19.89 38.94
N LYS A 732 -15.80 -18.64 38.81
CA LYS A 732 -15.63 -17.95 37.50
C LYS A 732 -14.47 -18.49 36.67
N LEU A 733 -13.53 -19.22 37.23
CA LEU A 733 -12.39 -19.84 36.51
C LEU A 733 -12.70 -21.24 35.96
N TRP A 734 -13.82 -21.84 36.41
CA TRP A 734 -14.27 -23.17 36.02
C TRP A 734 -15.73 -23.06 35.60
N GLY A 735 -16.03 -23.29 34.32
CA GLY A 735 -17.41 -23.26 33.89
C GLY A 735 -17.58 -22.76 32.45
N SER A 736 -18.76 -22.32 32.16
CA SER A 736 -19.10 -21.74 30.87
C SER A 736 -18.58 -20.33 30.76
N SER A 737 -17.82 -20.05 29.68
CA SER A 737 -17.41 -18.71 29.32
C SER A 737 -18.19 -18.24 28.09
N LEU A 738 -18.53 -16.96 28.05
CA LEU A 738 -19.24 -16.34 26.96
C LEU A 738 -18.24 -15.62 26.01
N LEU A 739 -18.37 -15.88 24.71
CA LEU A 739 -17.70 -15.11 23.68
C LEU A 739 -18.75 -14.39 22.85
N SER A 740 -18.93 -13.11 23.13
CA SER A 740 -19.91 -12.26 22.44
C SER A 740 -19.33 -11.60 21.20
N TRP A 741 -18.09 -11.13 21.26
CA TRP A 741 -17.44 -10.43 20.18
C TRP A 741 -15.91 -10.59 20.20
N CYS A 742 -15.27 -10.22 19.11
CA CYS A 742 -13.82 -10.01 18.99
C CYS A 742 -13.57 -8.74 18.20
N GLY A 743 -12.55 -7.96 18.59
CA GLY A 743 -12.19 -6.71 17.93
C GLY A 743 -10.71 -6.58 17.61
N TYR A 744 -10.41 -6.06 16.44
CA TYR A 744 -9.07 -5.64 16.04
C TYR A 744 -9.13 -4.25 15.38
N ALA A 745 -8.97 -3.20 16.18
CA ALA A 745 -9.26 -1.83 15.79
C ALA A 745 -10.74 -1.66 15.39
N ASP A 746 -10.99 -1.26 14.15
CA ASP A 746 -12.30 -1.07 13.54
C ASP A 746 -12.95 -2.37 13.00
N ASP A 747 -12.21 -3.47 12.90
CA ASP A 747 -12.72 -4.77 12.47
C ASP A 747 -13.32 -5.53 13.66
N LEU A 748 -14.66 -5.63 13.73
CA LEU A 748 -15.38 -6.30 14.82
C LEU A 748 -16.09 -7.56 14.29
N VAL A 749 -16.20 -8.60 15.14
CA VAL A 749 -16.94 -9.83 14.84
C VAL A 749 -17.83 -10.17 16.02
N LEU A 750 -19.12 -10.43 15.82
CA LEU A 750 -20.05 -10.96 16.81
C LEU A 750 -20.29 -12.45 16.59
N PHE A 751 -20.57 -13.19 17.69
CA PHE A 751 -20.77 -14.63 17.70
C PHE A 751 -22.12 -14.98 18.31
N LEU A 752 -23.10 -15.35 17.50
CA LEU A 752 -24.48 -15.61 17.93
C LEU A 752 -24.92 -17.03 17.57
N LEU A 753 -25.89 -17.58 18.32
CA LEU A 753 -26.38 -18.95 18.18
C LEU A 753 -27.73 -19.04 17.45
N SER A 754 -28.39 -17.92 17.17
CA SER A 754 -29.69 -17.93 16.46
C SER A 754 -29.78 -16.80 15.44
N ARG A 755 -30.59 -17.02 14.39
CA ARG A 755 -30.86 -16.01 13.35
C ARG A 755 -31.61 -14.80 13.94
N LEU A 756 -32.58 -15.04 14.82
CA LEU A 756 -33.34 -13.96 15.47
C LEU A 756 -32.44 -13.13 16.37
N GLY A 757 -31.57 -13.78 17.16
CA GLY A 757 -30.60 -13.09 17.98
C GLY A 757 -29.61 -12.27 17.15
N LEU A 758 -29.20 -12.76 15.96
CA LEU A 758 -28.34 -12.00 15.05
C LEU A 758 -29.06 -10.74 14.54
N GLN A 759 -30.34 -10.84 14.13
CA GLN A 759 -31.12 -9.69 13.67
C GLN A 759 -31.26 -8.64 14.76
N ASN A 760 -31.67 -9.07 15.98
CA ASN A 760 -31.89 -8.17 17.11
C ASN A 760 -30.58 -7.54 17.60
N ALA A 761 -29.50 -8.32 17.70
CA ALA A 761 -28.18 -7.80 18.03
C ALA A 761 -27.67 -6.78 16.99
N SER A 762 -27.94 -7.01 15.70
CA SER A 762 -27.54 -6.07 14.64
C SER A 762 -28.29 -4.73 14.74
N ASN A 763 -29.59 -4.78 15.01
CA ASN A 763 -30.40 -3.58 15.21
C ASN A 763 -29.96 -2.80 16.45
N LEU A 764 -29.77 -3.50 17.58
CA LEU A 764 -29.33 -2.89 18.82
C LEU A 764 -27.91 -2.29 18.69
N LEU A 765 -26.99 -3.02 18.02
CA LEU A 765 -25.64 -2.51 17.75
C LEU A 765 -25.69 -1.22 16.94
N ASN A 766 -26.52 -1.17 15.90
CA ASN A 766 -26.66 0.04 15.09
C ASN A 766 -27.23 1.21 15.91
N THR A 767 -28.20 0.95 16.77
CA THR A 767 -28.77 1.97 17.67
C THR A 767 -27.72 2.50 18.64
N VAL A 768 -26.99 1.61 19.32
CA VAL A 768 -25.92 1.99 20.24
C VAL A 768 -24.81 2.74 19.53
N PHE A 769 -24.36 2.24 18.37
CA PHE A 769 -23.29 2.91 17.62
C PHE A 769 -23.70 4.31 17.15
N SER A 770 -24.92 4.47 16.66
CA SER A 770 -25.43 5.79 16.25
C SER A 770 -25.48 6.78 17.43
N LYS A 771 -25.92 6.33 18.61
CA LYS A 771 -25.91 7.14 19.85
C LYS A 771 -24.49 7.65 20.22
N PHE A 772 -23.47 6.85 19.96
CA PHE A 772 -22.06 7.18 20.20
C PHE A 772 -21.30 7.69 18.97
N GLY A 773 -22.00 8.17 17.92
CA GLY A 773 -21.40 8.75 16.73
C GLY A 773 -20.62 7.79 15.84
N LEU A 774 -20.82 6.47 15.99
CA LEU A 774 -20.24 5.45 15.13
C LEU A 774 -21.27 5.00 14.09
N SER A 775 -20.82 4.81 12.85
CA SER A 775 -21.69 4.38 11.73
C SER A 775 -21.26 3.04 11.18
N ILE A 776 -22.20 2.10 11.09
CA ILE A 776 -21.96 0.80 10.43
C ILE A 776 -21.99 0.99 8.90
N ASN A 777 -20.98 0.47 8.23
CA ASN A 777 -20.93 0.45 6.77
C ASN A 777 -21.70 -0.75 6.23
N VAL A 778 -22.99 -0.59 5.97
CA VAL A 778 -23.90 -1.65 5.52
C VAL A 778 -23.38 -2.36 4.24
N ASN A 779 -22.71 -1.64 3.33
CA ASN A 779 -22.21 -2.23 2.09
C ASN A 779 -20.97 -3.14 2.25
N LYS A 780 -20.36 -3.13 3.42
CA LYS A 780 -19.15 -3.93 3.71
C LYS A 780 -19.32 -4.82 4.94
N THR A 781 -20.36 -4.59 5.72
CA THR A 781 -20.76 -5.47 6.80
C THR A 781 -21.38 -6.72 6.21
N GLU A 782 -20.87 -7.88 6.58
CA GLU A 782 -21.27 -9.17 6.00
C GLU A 782 -21.58 -10.16 7.11
N THR A 783 -22.44 -11.12 6.82
CA THR A 783 -22.80 -12.22 7.73
C THR A 783 -22.28 -13.55 7.19
N MET A 784 -22.11 -14.54 8.07
CA MET A 784 -21.74 -15.90 7.71
C MET A 784 -22.41 -16.89 8.65
N ILE A 785 -23.02 -17.95 8.11
CA ILE A 785 -23.57 -19.05 8.87
C ILE A 785 -22.60 -20.22 8.84
N ILE A 786 -22.13 -20.66 9.99
CA ILE A 786 -21.28 -21.85 10.13
C ILE A 786 -22.19 -23.06 10.40
N ASN A 787 -21.85 -24.21 9.84
CA ASN A 787 -22.60 -25.48 9.91
C ASN A 787 -24.02 -25.40 9.31
N HIS A 788 -24.19 -24.68 8.21
CA HIS A 788 -25.40 -24.77 7.40
C HIS A 788 -25.50 -26.14 6.69
N SER A 789 -26.69 -26.70 6.58
CA SER A 789 -26.88 -28.10 6.19
C SER A 789 -26.53 -28.41 4.72
N THR A 790 -26.67 -27.42 3.82
CA THR A 790 -26.39 -27.62 2.38
C THR A 790 -25.87 -26.32 1.73
N GLU A 791 -25.00 -26.45 0.72
CA GLU A 791 -24.45 -25.31 -0.04
C GLU A 791 -25.51 -24.71 -0.99
N ILE A 792 -26.47 -25.55 -1.44
CA ILE A 792 -27.51 -25.16 -2.39
C ILE A 792 -28.52 -24.20 -1.79
N ASP A 793 -28.79 -24.31 -0.49
CA ASP A 793 -29.78 -23.50 0.24
C ASP A 793 -29.14 -22.40 1.08
N TYR A 794 -27.85 -22.06 0.84
CA TYR A 794 -27.17 -21.03 1.60
C TYR A 794 -27.76 -19.66 1.27
N PRO A 795 -28.47 -18.98 2.21
CA PRO A 795 -29.22 -17.78 1.89
C PRO A 795 -28.28 -16.61 1.55
N SER A 796 -28.69 -15.79 0.58
CA SER A 796 -27.93 -14.61 0.17
C SER A 796 -27.96 -13.47 1.20
N SER A 797 -29.02 -13.43 2.05
CA SER A 797 -29.15 -12.51 3.18
C SER A 797 -29.93 -13.16 4.31
N ILE A 798 -29.59 -12.81 5.55
CA ILE A 798 -30.25 -13.25 6.80
C ILE A 798 -30.56 -12.13 7.76
N VAL A 799 -30.04 -10.91 7.52
CA VAL A 799 -30.20 -9.73 8.36
C VAL A 799 -30.56 -8.55 7.49
N ASN A 800 -31.57 -7.78 7.91
CA ASN A 800 -31.91 -6.49 7.36
C ASN A 800 -31.52 -5.39 8.35
N LEU A 801 -30.71 -4.43 7.92
CA LEU A 801 -30.27 -3.30 8.72
C LEU A 801 -30.67 -1.99 8.04
N ASN A 802 -31.51 -1.19 8.70
CA ASN A 802 -32.01 0.08 8.18
C ASN A 802 -32.65 -0.05 6.77
N GLY A 803 -33.45 -1.09 6.54
CA GLY A 803 -34.12 -1.35 5.26
C GLY A 803 -33.19 -1.91 4.15
N ARG A 804 -31.95 -2.27 4.47
CA ARG A 804 -31.02 -2.89 3.53
C ARG A 804 -30.58 -4.25 4.01
N ASP A 805 -30.59 -5.21 3.12
CA ASP A 805 -30.14 -6.57 3.40
C ASP A 805 -28.62 -6.63 3.46
N LEU A 806 -28.08 -7.21 4.53
CA LEU A 806 -26.66 -7.52 4.62
C LEU A 806 -26.37 -8.78 3.80
N SER A 807 -25.24 -8.75 3.06
CA SER A 807 -24.79 -9.90 2.31
C SER A 807 -24.38 -11.04 3.25
N ASN A 808 -24.95 -12.23 3.03
CA ASN A 808 -24.50 -13.45 3.72
C ASN A 808 -23.51 -14.18 2.81
N VAL A 809 -22.28 -14.37 3.28
CA VAL A 809 -21.16 -14.84 2.45
C VAL A 809 -20.69 -16.23 2.88
N SER A 810 -20.38 -17.07 1.89
CA SER A 810 -19.77 -18.39 2.14
C SER A 810 -18.28 -18.29 2.47
N GLU A 811 -17.61 -17.20 2.08
CA GLU A 811 -16.20 -16.93 2.36
C GLU A 811 -16.01 -15.47 2.78
N PHE A 812 -15.23 -15.24 3.82
CA PHE A 812 -14.89 -13.91 4.31
C PHE A 812 -13.39 -13.76 4.55
N LYS A 813 -12.81 -12.61 4.22
CA LYS A 813 -11.40 -12.30 4.47
C LYS A 813 -11.24 -11.52 5.77
N TYR A 814 -11.06 -12.23 6.89
CA TYR A 814 -10.84 -11.65 8.21
C TYR A 814 -9.35 -11.49 8.54
N LEU A 815 -8.93 -10.28 8.89
CA LEU A 815 -7.53 -9.92 9.24
C LEU A 815 -6.48 -10.49 8.27
N GLY A 816 -6.83 -10.57 7.00
CA GLY A 816 -5.95 -11.05 5.95
C GLY A 816 -5.95 -12.56 5.72
N THR A 817 -6.70 -13.36 6.45
CA THR A 817 -6.90 -14.81 6.26
C THR A 817 -8.31 -15.07 5.74
N TYR A 818 -8.49 -16.07 4.86
CA TYR A 818 -9.80 -16.51 4.39
C TYR A 818 -10.44 -17.47 5.38
N LEU A 819 -11.70 -17.20 5.73
CA LEU A 819 -12.59 -18.07 6.46
C LEU A 819 -13.61 -18.65 5.46
N HIS A 820 -14.07 -19.87 5.68
CA HIS A 820 -15.09 -20.52 4.86
C HIS A 820 -16.14 -21.14 5.79
N TYR A 821 -17.43 -21.06 5.42
CA TYR A 821 -18.54 -21.47 6.29
C TYR A 821 -18.52 -22.94 6.69
N ASP A 822 -18.08 -23.84 5.78
CA ASP A 822 -18.05 -25.30 5.96
C ASP A 822 -16.64 -25.87 6.23
N GLN A 823 -15.59 -25.05 6.09
CA GLN A 823 -14.21 -25.51 6.23
C GLN A 823 -13.54 -24.96 7.49
N PRO A 824 -13.64 -25.66 8.63
CA PRO A 824 -12.92 -25.28 9.86
C PRO A 824 -11.40 -25.44 9.72
N ASN A 825 -10.95 -26.15 8.68
CA ASN A 825 -9.55 -26.31 8.32
C ASN A 825 -9.07 -25.16 7.42
N THR A 826 -7.78 -25.08 7.19
CA THR A 826 -7.20 -24.10 6.26
C THR A 826 -7.55 -24.50 4.82
N GLY A 827 -8.42 -23.72 4.18
CA GLY A 827 -8.91 -24.02 2.84
C GLY A 827 -7.86 -23.85 1.74
N GLU A 828 -8.10 -24.50 0.60
CA GLU A 828 -7.27 -24.39 -0.61
C GLU A 828 -7.11 -22.95 -1.10
N ARG A 829 -8.14 -22.14 -0.94
CA ARG A 829 -8.11 -20.72 -1.34
C ARG A 829 -7.07 -19.92 -0.56
N GLU A 830 -7.00 -20.11 0.76
CA GLU A 830 -5.97 -19.47 1.59
C GLU A 830 -4.56 -19.88 1.14
N LEU A 831 -4.34 -21.18 0.95
CA LEU A 831 -3.05 -21.70 0.51
C LEU A 831 -2.64 -21.14 -0.85
N ASN A 832 -3.54 -21.14 -1.82
CA ASN A 832 -3.33 -20.60 -3.16
C ASN A 832 -3.01 -19.09 -3.12
N HIS A 833 -3.75 -18.34 -2.29
CA HIS A 833 -3.52 -16.92 -2.11
C HIS A 833 -2.12 -16.63 -1.53
N ARG A 834 -1.67 -17.39 -0.53
CA ARG A 834 -0.33 -17.26 0.05
C ARG A 834 0.78 -17.57 -0.95
N ILE A 835 0.61 -18.63 -1.72
CA ILE A 835 1.56 -19.00 -2.79
C ILE A 835 1.64 -17.89 -3.84
N GLN A 836 0.51 -17.30 -4.26
CA GLN A 836 0.49 -16.20 -5.21
C GLN A 836 1.22 -14.97 -4.67
N LEU A 837 0.95 -14.56 -3.42
CA LEU A 837 1.61 -13.42 -2.79
C LEU A 837 3.12 -13.62 -2.64
N ALA A 838 3.56 -14.81 -2.25
CA ALA A 838 4.97 -15.15 -2.13
C ALA A 838 5.67 -15.16 -3.49
N THR A 839 5.04 -15.75 -4.50
CA THR A 839 5.57 -15.79 -5.88
C THR A 839 5.69 -14.39 -6.48
N ALA A 840 4.68 -13.55 -6.30
CA ALA A 840 4.72 -12.17 -6.75
C ALA A 840 5.85 -11.39 -6.06
N LYS A 841 6.04 -11.60 -4.74
CA LYS A 841 7.12 -10.94 -4.01
C LYS A 841 8.51 -11.44 -4.42
N PHE A 842 8.67 -12.74 -4.65
CA PHE A 842 9.91 -13.29 -5.18
C PHE A 842 10.27 -12.65 -6.54
N ALA A 843 9.30 -12.50 -7.43
CA ALA A 843 9.50 -11.84 -8.72
C ALA A 843 9.89 -10.37 -8.57
N GLN A 844 9.25 -9.61 -7.68
CA GLN A 844 9.60 -8.22 -7.40
C GLN A 844 11.03 -8.06 -6.88
N MET A 845 11.53 -9.04 -6.10
CA MET A 845 12.86 -9.02 -5.51
C MET A 845 13.91 -9.80 -6.33
N SER A 846 13.61 -10.18 -7.56
CA SER A 846 14.52 -11.00 -8.40
C SER A 846 15.89 -10.38 -8.58
N ASN A 847 16.00 -9.04 -8.69
CA ASN A 847 17.26 -8.31 -8.81
C ASN A 847 18.20 -8.52 -7.60
N VAL A 848 17.66 -8.84 -6.44
CA VAL A 848 18.43 -9.14 -5.22
C VAL A 848 18.57 -10.65 -5.02
N LEU A 849 17.46 -11.38 -5.06
CA LEU A 849 17.43 -12.81 -4.76
C LEU A 849 18.15 -13.69 -5.77
N GLN A 850 18.20 -13.27 -7.03
CA GLN A 850 18.87 -13.98 -8.13
C GLN A 850 20.21 -13.32 -8.53
N ASN A 851 20.69 -12.33 -7.78
CA ASN A 851 22.00 -11.73 -8.01
C ASN A 851 23.09 -12.54 -7.31
N PHE A 852 23.88 -13.29 -8.09
CA PHE A 852 24.94 -14.17 -7.57
C PHE A 852 26.15 -13.44 -7.01
N SER A 853 26.30 -12.15 -7.26
CA SER A 853 27.32 -11.32 -6.61
C SER A 853 26.97 -11.00 -5.13
N ILE A 854 25.71 -11.20 -4.72
CA ILE A 854 25.29 -11.11 -3.31
C ILE A 854 25.50 -12.49 -2.66
N ASN A 855 26.11 -12.52 -1.49
CA ASN A 855 26.33 -13.74 -0.73
C ASN A 855 25.01 -14.52 -0.54
N LEU A 856 25.07 -15.84 -0.71
CA LEU A 856 23.87 -16.71 -0.61
C LEU A 856 23.19 -16.58 0.76
N ARG A 857 23.96 -16.51 1.86
CA ARG A 857 23.41 -16.33 3.21
C ARG A 857 22.58 -15.03 3.32
N THR A 858 23.04 -13.93 2.73
CA THR A 858 22.32 -12.66 2.70
C THR A 858 21.06 -12.77 1.84
N ARG A 859 21.12 -13.46 0.69
CA ARG A 859 19.93 -13.70 -0.16
C ARG A 859 18.90 -14.57 0.55
N ILE A 860 19.32 -15.59 1.32
CA ILE A 860 18.41 -16.41 2.14
C ILE A 860 17.76 -15.56 3.25
N LEU A 861 18.51 -14.66 3.89
CA LEU A 861 17.94 -13.71 4.85
C LEU A 861 16.81 -12.88 4.21
N PHE A 862 17.01 -12.37 3.01
CA PHE A 862 15.97 -11.64 2.27
C PHE A 862 14.79 -12.53 1.85
N LEU A 863 15.05 -13.75 1.38
CA LEU A 863 13.99 -14.71 1.06
C LEU A 863 13.09 -14.95 2.29
N ASN A 864 13.69 -15.20 3.44
CA ASN A 864 12.97 -15.46 4.69
C ASN A 864 12.18 -14.24 5.17
N SER A 865 12.77 -13.05 5.09
CA SER A 865 12.15 -11.82 5.58
C SER A 865 11.02 -11.32 4.66
N TYR A 866 11.15 -11.42 3.34
CA TYR A 866 10.21 -10.81 2.40
C TYR A 866 9.26 -11.81 1.72
N VAL A 867 9.71 -13.02 1.44
CA VAL A 867 8.94 -14.02 0.68
C VAL A 867 8.31 -15.04 1.60
N ARG A 868 9.13 -15.72 2.44
CA ARG A 868 8.61 -16.72 3.38
C ARG A 868 7.59 -16.13 4.35
N SER A 869 7.82 -14.91 4.87
CA SER A 869 6.86 -14.23 5.75
C SER A 869 5.47 -14.05 5.13
N ARG A 870 5.38 -13.91 3.81
CA ARG A 870 4.10 -13.87 3.08
C ARG A 870 3.52 -15.24 2.81
N LEU A 871 4.38 -16.22 2.54
CA LEU A 871 3.95 -17.60 2.32
C LEU A 871 3.29 -18.21 3.55
N VAL A 872 3.84 -17.92 4.75
CA VAL A 872 3.43 -18.53 6.02
C VAL A 872 2.76 -17.53 6.98
N TYR A 873 2.09 -16.50 6.46
CA TYR A 873 1.37 -15.55 7.30
C TYR A 873 0.28 -16.24 8.10
N CYS A 874 0.26 -16.03 9.43
CA CYS A 874 -0.69 -16.64 10.36
C CYS A 874 -0.70 -18.20 10.35
N CYS A 875 0.42 -18.83 9.99
CA CYS A 875 0.52 -20.30 9.92
C CYS A 875 0.33 -20.99 11.29
N GLN A 876 0.40 -20.27 12.39
CA GLN A 876 0.08 -20.75 13.72
C GLN A 876 -1.34 -21.31 13.82
N ASN A 877 -2.27 -20.72 13.05
CA ASN A 877 -3.69 -21.09 13.02
C ASN A 877 -4.07 -22.04 11.88
N TRP A 878 -3.09 -22.60 11.20
CA TRP A 878 -3.35 -23.52 10.08
C TRP A 878 -3.60 -24.95 10.57
N ASN A 879 -4.52 -25.61 9.87
CA ASN A 879 -4.73 -27.03 9.96
C ASN A 879 -4.63 -27.60 8.55
N LEU A 880 -3.41 -27.95 8.14
CA LEU A 880 -3.08 -28.46 6.80
C LEU A 880 -2.90 -29.98 6.82
N ASN A 881 -3.36 -30.64 5.76
CA ASN A 881 -3.03 -32.04 5.53
C ASN A 881 -1.61 -32.21 4.94
N SER A 882 -1.13 -33.46 4.84
CA SER A 882 0.22 -33.74 4.35
C SER A 882 0.44 -33.21 2.93
N GLN A 883 -0.52 -33.39 2.02
CA GLN A 883 -0.41 -32.91 0.63
C GLN A 883 -0.29 -31.40 0.55
N GLN A 884 -1.01 -30.66 1.39
CA GLN A 884 -0.94 -29.19 1.46
C GLN A 884 0.41 -28.72 2.02
N MET A 885 0.95 -29.42 3.02
CA MET A 885 2.29 -29.17 3.56
C MET A 885 3.38 -29.43 2.50
N ASP A 886 3.31 -30.57 1.81
CA ASP A 886 4.25 -30.92 0.73
C ASP A 886 4.22 -29.87 -0.39
N ARG A 887 3.05 -29.35 -0.71
CA ARG A 887 2.88 -28.31 -1.72
C ARG A 887 3.58 -27.00 -1.33
N LEU A 888 3.53 -26.60 -0.06
CA LEU A 888 4.31 -25.46 0.45
C LEU A 888 5.81 -25.68 0.32
N ASP A 889 6.27 -26.89 0.67
CA ASP A 889 7.67 -27.28 0.58
C ASP A 889 8.17 -27.27 -0.87
N VAL A 890 7.38 -27.78 -1.79
CA VAL A 890 7.67 -27.72 -3.24
C VAL A 890 7.84 -26.28 -3.71
N VAL A 891 6.94 -25.37 -3.31
CA VAL A 891 7.01 -23.95 -3.70
C VAL A 891 8.26 -23.29 -3.09
N TYR A 892 8.57 -23.54 -1.84
CA TYR A 892 9.74 -22.96 -1.19
C TYR A 892 11.05 -23.47 -1.79
N ARG A 893 11.15 -24.79 -2.02
CA ARG A 893 12.29 -25.43 -2.73
C ARG A 893 12.45 -24.90 -4.15
N MET A 894 11.35 -24.56 -4.84
CA MET A 894 11.40 -23.88 -6.15
C MET A 894 12.08 -22.50 -6.04
N PHE A 895 11.78 -21.70 -5.01
CA PHE A 895 12.47 -20.42 -4.79
C PHE A 895 13.98 -20.63 -4.50
N LEU A 896 14.33 -21.57 -3.64
CA LEU A 896 15.73 -21.92 -3.35
C LEU A 896 16.48 -22.36 -4.61
N ARG A 897 15.89 -23.24 -5.44
CA ARG A 897 16.50 -23.66 -6.71
C ARG A 897 16.74 -22.50 -7.67
N LYS A 898 15.83 -21.53 -7.75
CA LYS A 898 16.03 -20.31 -8.55
C LYS A 898 17.19 -19.47 -8.03
N MET A 899 17.44 -19.48 -6.74
CA MET A 899 18.57 -18.75 -6.13
C MET A 899 19.92 -19.43 -6.31
N VAL A 900 19.98 -20.76 -6.36
CA VAL A 900 21.22 -21.52 -6.62
C VAL A 900 21.38 -22.01 -8.07
N ARG A 901 20.54 -21.51 -9.02
CA ARG A 901 20.49 -21.89 -10.44
C ARG A 901 20.15 -23.35 -10.74
N GLY A 902 19.60 -24.09 -9.77
CA GLY A 902 18.99 -25.39 -9.99
C GLY A 902 19.94 -26.56 -10.30
N GLY A 903 21.25 -26.35 -10.27
CA GLY A 903 22.22 -27.40 -10.49
C GLY A 903 23.65 -26.87 -10.70
N PHE A 904 24.63 -27.72 -10.47
CA PHE A 904 26.04 -27.44 -10.82
C PHE A 904 26.25 -27.73 -12.32
N LYS A 905 26.97 -26.88 -13.00
CA LYS A 905 27.52 -27.21 -14.31
C LYS A 905 28.62 -28.26 -14.08
N CYS A 906 28.45 -29.39 -14.69
CA CYS A 906 29.45 -30.44 -14.77
C CYS A 906 29.82 -30.65 -16.24
N ILE A 907 31.04 -31.07 -16.47
CA ILE A 907 31.49 -31.48 -17.80
C ILE A 907 31.55 -33.00 -17.76
N ASP A 908 30.94 -33.70 -18.71
CA ASP A 908 31.08 -35.15 -18.83
C ASP A 908 32.44 -35.53 -19.39
N GLU A 909 32.75 -36.84 -19.39
CA GLU A 909 34.01 -37.34 -19.92
C GLU A 909 34.21 -37.06 -21.43
N ALA A 910 33.14 -36.73 -22.12
CA ALA A 910 33.13 -36.34 -23.55
C ALA A 910 33.24 -34.80 -23.76
N GLY A 911 33.39 -34.02 -22.66
CA GLY A 911 33.56 -32.56 -22.72
C GLY A 911 32.23 -31.79 -22.86
N ASN A 912 31.07 -32.43 -22.70
CA ASN A 912 29.78 -31.76 -22.82
C ASN A 912 29.30 -31.16 -21.49
N ASP A 913 28.79 -29.96 -21.54
CA ASP A 913 28.17 -29.27 -20.39
C ASP A 913 26.83 -29.94 -19.99
N PHE A 914 26.73 -30.53 -18.81
CA PHE A 914 25.46 -30.98 -18.24
C PHE A 914 25.23 -30.37 -16.85
N ARG A 915 23.96 -30.35 -16.42
CA ARG A 915 23.61 -29.83 -15.08
C ARG A 915 23.16 -30.97 -14.17
N LEU A 916 23.94 -31.25 -13.15
CA LEU A 916 23.55 -32.18 -12.08
C LEU A 916 22.38 -31.56 -11.28
N ARG A 917 21.22 -32.26 -11.26
CA ARG A 917 20.10 -31.83 -10.43
C ARG A 917 20.45 -32.00 -8.97
N ILE A 918 20.38 -30.87 -8.22
CA ILE A 918 20.54 -30.87 -6.76
C ILE A 918 19.30 -31.54 -6.15
N ASN A 919 19.49 -32.63 -5.37
CA ASN A 919 18.42 -33.23 -4.59
C ASN A 919 17.98 -32.32 -3.44
N ASN A 920 16.86 -32.61 -2.77
CA ASN A 920 16.30 -31.76 -1.74
C ASN A 920 17.22 -31.62 -0.54
N ALA A 921 17.86 -32.73 -0.09
CA ALA A 921 18.76 -32.71 1.06
C ALA A 921 19.98 -31.81 0.80
N ARG A 922 20.63 -31.98 -0.35
CA ARG A 922 21.77 -31.14 -0.74
C ARG A 922 21.40 -29.67 -0.96
N LEU A 923 20.16 -29.39 -1.44
CA LEU A 923 19.64 -28.03 -1.59
C LEU A 923 19.53 -27.34 -0.22
N HIS A 924 18.98 -28.02 0.77
CA HIS A 924 18.84 -27.52 2.13
C HIS A 924 20.19 -27.33 2.82
N GLU A 925 21.11 -28.24 2.61
CA GLU A 925 22.50 -28.12 3.12
C GLU A 925 23.20 -26.87 2.54
N ILE A 926 23.19 -26.69 1.20
CA ILE A 926 23.79 -25.51 0.56
C ILE A 926 23.17 -24.21 1.05
N CYS A 927 21.87 -24.19 1.24
CA CYS A 927 21.13 -23.00 1.65
C CYS A 927 21.10 -22.80 3.18
N HIS A 928 21.59 -23.73 3.97
CA HIS A 928 21.47 -23.75 5.44
C HIS A 928 20.03 -23.52 5.89
N THR A 929 19.08 -24.25 5.30
CA THR A 929 17.65 -24.11 5.57
C THR A 929 17.01 -25.48 5.74
N SER A 930 15.75 -25.48 6.20
CA SER A 930 14.88 -26.65 6.21
C SER A 930 13.61 -26.40 5.42
N ASP A 931 12.81 -27.41 5.23
CA ASP A 931 11.47 -27.29 4.62
C ASP A 931 10.58 -26.32 5.41
N VAL A 932 9.66 -25.66 4.70
CA VAL A 932 8.72 -24.70 5.29
C VAL A 932 7.74 -25.38 6.24
N SER A 933 7.40 -26.63 6.00
CA SER A 933 6.58 -27.44 6.90
C SER A 933 7.16 -27.50 8.31
N ASN A 934 8.48 -27.65 8.46
CA ASN A 934 9.16 -27.60 9.76
C ASN A 934 9.03 -26.23 10.41
N PHE A 935 9.18 -25.16 9.63
CA PHE A 935 8.97 -23.81 10.14
C PHE A 935 7.53 -23.61 10.62
N VAL A 936 6.52 -24.05 9.87
CA VAL A 936 5.10 -23.96 10.27
C VAL A 936 4.87 -24.67 11.59
N ARG A 937 5.37 -25.92 11.72
CA ARG A 937 5.27 -26.71 12.97
C ARG A 937 5.93 -26.01 14.17
N CYS A 938 7.12 -25.43 13.96
CA CYS A 938 7.78 -24.65 15.01
C CYS A 938 6.97 -23.43 15.43
N GLN A 939 6.35 -22.72 14.47
CA GLN A 939 5.49 -21.55 14.78
C GLN A 939 4.22 -21.97 15.55
N GLN A 940 3.60 -23.08 15.18
CA GLN A 940 2.45 -23.65 15.88
C GLN A 940 2.81 -24.02 17.34
N TYR A 941 3.94 -24.68 17.50
CA TYR A 941 4.46 -25.06 18.83
C TYR A 941 4.74 -23.83 19.71
N ASN A 942 5.45 -22.84 19.16
CA ASN A 942 5.77 -21.60 19.89
C ASN A 942 4.51 -20.83 20.29
N TYR A 943 3.50 -20.79 19.41
CA TYR A 943 2.24 -20.11 19.69
C TYR A 943 1.44 -20.87 20.76
N ALA A 944 1.31 -22.17 20.65
CA ALA A 944 0.66 -23.00 21.68
C ALA A 944 1.33 -22.82 23.05
N ALA A 945 2.66 -22.84 23.12
CA ALA A 945 3.40 -22.59 24.34
C ALA A 945 3.22 -21.16 24.88
N HIS A 946 3.10 -20.17 23.99
CA HIS A 946 2.80 -18.79 24.37
C HIS A 946 1.40 -18.67 24.99
N VAL A 947 0.38 -19.27 24.37
CA VAL A 947 -0.99 -19.27 24.88
C VAL A 947 -1.09 -19.97 26.25
N ILE A 948 -0.38 -21.08 26.48
CA ILE A 948 -0.32 -21.76 27.77
C ILE A 948 0.17 -20.82 28.89
N ARG A 949 1.12 -19.94 28.60
CA ARG A 949 1.65 -18.97 29.57
C ARG A 949 0.79 -17.72 29.75
N MET A 950 -0.24 -17.52 28.96
CA MET A 950 -1.19 -16.40 29.15
C MET A 950 -1.95 -16.56 30.50
N ALA A 951 -2.49 -15.44 31.00
CA ALA A 951 -3.42 -15.46 32.11
C ALA A 951 -4.66 -16.30 31.80
N MET A 952 -5.26 -16.90 32.81
CA MET A 952 -6.44 -17.77 32.64
C MET A 952 -7.67 -17.02 32.13
N THR A 953 -7.77 -15.73 32.39
CA THR A 953 -8.86 -14.86 31.92
C THR A 953 -8.83 -14.62 30.41
N ARG A 954 -7.69 -14.87 29.75
CA ARG A 954 -7.51 -14.59 28.31
C ARG A 954 -8.39 -15.50 27.46
N THR A 955 -9.28 -14.88 26.68
CA THR A 955 -10.19 -15.55 25.74
C THR A 955 -9.46 -16.57 24.84
N THR A 956 -8.29 -16.23 24.33
CA THR A 956 -7.44 -17.14 23.53
C THR A 956 -7.08 -18.42 24.28
N LYS A 957 -6.73 -18.32 25.58
CA LYS A 957 -6.39 -19.47 26.41
C LYS A 957 -7.63 -20.30 26.75
N LEU A 958 -8.73 -19.65 27.11
CA LEU A 958 -9.99 -20.31 27.39
C LEU A 958 -10.48 -21.13 26.20
N LEU A 959 -10.49 -20.56 25.00
CA LEU A 959 -10.85 -21.26 23.77
C LEU A 959 -9.90 -22.42 23.42
N MET A 960 -8.60 -22.31 23.75
CA MET A 960 -7.63 -23.39 23.49
C MET A 960 -7.94 -24.63 24.32
N PHE A 961 -8.36 -24.45 25.58
CA PHE A 961 -8.67 -25.53 26.54
C PHE A 961 -10.17 -25.80 26.68
N ASN A 962 -10.91 -25.60 25.60
CA ASN A 962 -12.32 -25.95 25.56
C ASN A 962 -12.54 -27.46 25.76
N ASP A 963 -13.48 -27.83 26.61
CA ASP A 963 -13.82 -29.22 27.05
C ASP A 963 -15.21 -29.67 26.57
N ASP A 964 -15.63 -29.27 25.40
CA ASP A 964 -16.92 -29.69 24.89
C ASP A 964 -16.91 -31.14 24.36
N HIS A 965 -17.91 -31.91 24.75
CA HIS A 965 -18.11 -33.28 24.28
C HIS A 965 -18.45 -33.34 22.79
N TYR A 966 -17.95 -34.35 22.10
CA TYR A 966 -18.18 -34.56 20.68
C TYR A 966 -19.54 -35.19 20.43
N THR A 967 -20.27 -34.66 19.45
CA THR A 967 -21.51 -35.26 18.94
C THR A 967 -21.38 -35.79 17.51
N LYS A 968 -20.35 -35.36 16.77
CA LYS A 968 -20.17 -35.74 15.37
C LYS A 968 -19.57 -37.15 15.20
N LYS A 969 -20.24 -38.02 14.44
CA LYS A 969 -19.67 -39.29 13.99
C LYS A 969 -18.56 -39.03 12.93
N GLY A 970 -17.42 -39.70 13.07
CA GLY A 970 -16.30 -39.59 12.16
C GLY A 970 -15.02 -39.03 12.81
N ARG A 971 -13.94 -38.85 12.03
CA ARG A 971 -12.66 -38.35 12.54
C ARG A 971 -12.77 -36.86 12.87
N PRO A 972 -12.59 -36.45 14.11
CA PRO A 972 -12.72 -35.03 14.50
C PRO A 972 -11.64 -34.17 13.85
N VAL A 973 -11.98 -32.91 13.59
CA VAL A 973 -11.03 -31.90 13.13
C VAL A 973 -9.93 -31.71 14.17
N LYS A 974 -8.65 -31.89 13.81
CA LYS A 974 -7.52 -31.69 14.70
C LYS A 974 -7.45 -30.23 15.15
N THR A 975 -7.30 -30.02 16.45
CA THR A 975 -7.01 -28.71 17.01
C THR A 975 -5.51 -28.36 16.89
N LEU A 976 -5.14 -27.14 17.21
CA LEU A 976 -3.73 -26.77 17.34
C LEU A 976 -3.00 -27.65 18.35
N MET A 977 -3.63 -27.92 19.49
CA MET A 977 -3.05 -28.76 20.55
C MET A 977 -2.88 -30.22 20.08
N ASP A 978 -3.87 -30.77 19.39
CA ASP A 978 -3.78 -32.14 18.83
C ASP A 978 -2.60 -32.24 17.86
N GLN A 979 -2.42 -31.26 16.99
CA GLN A 979 -1.31 -31.22 16.04
C GLN A 979 0.06 -31.15 16.74
N VAL A 980 0.17 -30.33 17.78
CA VAL A 980 1.43 -30.15 18.53
C VAL A 980 1.79 -31.42 19.32
N VAL A 981 0.83 -32.03 20.01
CA VAL A 981 1.00 -33.24 20.82
C VAL A 981 1.38 -34.43 19.93
N GLU A 982 0.66 -34.63 18.84
CA GLU A 982 0.92 -35.69 17.86
C GLU A 982 2.31 -35.52 17.23
N HIS A 983 2.65 -34.31 16.77
CA HIS A 983 3.93 -34.06 16.10
C HIS A 983 5.14 -34.27 17.01
N LYS A 984 5.03 -33.90 18.30
CA LYS A 984 6.12 -34.06 19.29
C LYS A 984 6.10 -35.41 20.00
N ASN A 985 5.07 -36.22 19.77
CA ASN A 985 4.86 -37.51 20.42
C ASN A 985 4.96 -37.42 21.96
N ILE A 986 4.29 -36.42 22.53
CA ILE A 986 4.24 -36.19 23.99
C ILE A 986 2.80 -35.99 24.45
N THR A 987 2.54 -36.26 25.74
CA THR A 987 1.20 -35.99 26.31
C THR A 987 0.96 -34.49 26.47
N LEU A 988 -0.33 -34.11 26.47
CA LEU A 988 -0.74 -32.71 26.68
C LEU A 988 -0.23 -32.15 28.01
N ASN A 989 -0.31 -32.92 29.10
CA ASN A 989 0.21 -32.54 30.42
C ASN A 989 1.73 -32.30 30.39
N ARG A 990 2.48 -33.14 29.69
CA ARG A 990 3.93 -32.98 29.53
C ARG A 990 4.26 -31.71 28.75
N PHE A 991 3.52 -31.44 27.66
CA PHE A 991 3.68 -30.22 26.91
C PHE A 991 3.40 -28.97 27.75
N CYS A 992 2.27 -28.94 28.50
CA CYS A 992 1.95 -27.84 29.39
C CYS A 992 3.05 -27.59 30.43
N SER A 993 3.55 -28.63 31.07
CA SER A 993 4.64 -28.54 32.05
C SER A 993 5.91 -27.94 31.44
N LEU A 994 6.32 -28.41 30.26
CA LEU A 994 7.47 -27.87 29.53
C LEU A 994 7.25 -26.41 29.11
N ALA A 995 6.07 -26.04 28.61
CA ALA A 995 5.72 -24.70 28.22
C ALA A 995 5.81 -23.70 29.39
N MET A 996 5.33 -24.10 30.57
CA MET A 996 5.35 -23.25 31.77
C MET A 996 6.76 -23.06 32.34
N SER A 997 7.63 -24.06 32.24
CA SER A 997 9.01 -24.01 32.76
C SER A 997 9.95 -23.10 31.95
N LYS A 998 9.50 -22.46 30.89
CA LYS A 998 10.32 -21.69 29.92
C LYS A 998 11.53 -22.43 29.32
N LYS A 999 11.72 -23.72 29.61
CA LYS A 999 12.80 -24.56 29.06
C LYS A 999 12.66 -24.81 27.55
N LEU A 1000 11.49 -24.44 26.99
CA LEU A 1000 11.16 -24.59 25.56
C LEU A 1000 11.71 -23.51 24.63
N GLY A 1001 12.21 -22.41 25.17
CA GLY A 1001 12.51 -21.24 24.34
C GLY A 1001 13.75 -21.33 23.45
N ARG A 1002 14.63 -22.33 23.64
CA ARG A 1002 15.83 -22.56 22.82
C ARG A 1002 15.99 -24.00 22.32
N ALA A 1003 15.51 -25.00 23.04
CA ALA A 1003 15.66 -26.42 22.69
C ALA A 1003 14.60 -26.96 21.72
N GLY A 1004 13.61 -26.17 21.33
CA GLY A 1004 12.58 -26.58 20.37
C GLY A 1004 12.94 -26.32 18.90
N MET A 1005 14.15 -25.86 18.62
CA MET A 1005 14.66 -25.59 17.26
C MET A 1005 15.54 -26.72 16.71
N GLU A 1006 15.86 -27.77 17.48
CA GLU A 1006 16.54 -28.97 17.04
C GLU A 1006 15.52 -30.13 16.82
#